data_52368b88578f8deaca5e591fa24f4538
#
_entry.id   52368b88578f8deaca5e591fa24f4538
#
_cell.length_a   1.000
_cell.length_b   1.000
_cell.length_c   1.000
_cell.angle_alpha   90.00
_cell.angle_beta   90.00
_cell.angle_gamma   90.00
#
_symmetry.space_group_name_H-M   'P 1'
#
loop_
_entity.id
_entity.type
_entity.pdbx_description
1 polymer ?
#
loop_
_entity_poly.entity_id
_entity_poly.type
_entity_poly.pdbx_seq_one_letter_code
_entity_poly.pdbx_strand_id
1 'polypeptide(L)'
;MGKPELDILLQAAEPLIELAIAEDIGPGDATSQATLPADLLLRGRIVAKEAGVLAGLPVAEALFRRAEPGITFLAHAADGQEVVPGELVAVVEGPARGLLAAERAALNFLQRLSGIATLTRRFVDAVACTRARVLDTRKTSPGYRVLDKYAVRMGGGLNHRMALYDMVLIKDNHVDAAGGIRPAIERARAAFPDLPIEVEVRTLDELRQALGIEPALDRILLDNMSLDQMRRAVDLTAGRVPLEASGGVTLDRAAEIAATGVDYLSVGALTHSAEALDLSMKIAKPGQRQEGDDPAARIAAAKGALGERLVILGHHYQRDDVLAFADFRGDSLKLARDAAQTDAEFVVFCGVHFMAETAAILAKAGQHVLSPEPGAGCYLADTATPEAVQEVWERLSTEGLEDTFTPITYVNSSAAMKAFCGRNGGVVCTSGNAEKAIRWALGQRPRILFFPDQHLGRNTARRLGIPLEEMLLWDPHGPPGAEAIRQASVILWPGACNVHQRFRPEHVHAVRQRLPGVRVAVHPECPMEVVDLADETGSTAHIITLVDTAPPGSRWAIGTEARLVHRLQAQHPEQEIVSLADVPAFCRTMSQITLDKLSHVLERLAGGELAGEVTVDAETARWARVALERMLAL
;
A
#
# COMPACT_ATOMS: atom_id res chain seq x y z
N MET A 1 -2.06 -8.81 -11.34
CA MET A 1 -1.84 -8.56 -12.80
C MET A 1 -2.72 -9.52 -13.59
N GLY A 2 -3.52 -9.00 -14.53
CA GLY A 2 -4.32 -9.85 -15.41
C GLY A 2 -3.46 -10.60 -16.42
N LYS A 3 -3.88 -11.79 -16.86
CA LYS A 3 -3.14 -12.60 -17.84
C LYS A 3 -2.74 -11.80 -19.12
N PRO A 4 -3.60 -10.94 -19.69
CA PRO A 4 -3.21 -10.13 -20.86
C PRO A 4 -2.06 -9.16 -20.61
N GLU A 5 -1.97 -8.58 -19.43
CA GLU A 5 -0.89 -7.64 -19.09
C GLU A 5 0.45 -8.35 -18.91
N LEU A 6 0.44 -9.54 -18.33
CA LEU A 6 1.61 -10.40 -18.20
C LEU A 6 2.13 -10.81 -19.58
N ASP A 7 1.23 -11.18 -20.50
CA ASP A 7 1.59 -11.58 -21.86
C ASP A 7 2.24 -10.41 -22.62
N ILE A 8 1.72 -9.18 -22.50
CA ILE A 8 2.32 -7.97 -23.10
C ILE A 8 3.72 -7.70 -22.52
N LEU A 9 3.88 -7.81 -21.19
CA LEU A 9 5.16 -7.62 -20.51
C LEU A 9 6.20 -8.62 -21.03
N LEU A 10 5.85 -9.91 -21.04
CA LEU A 10 6.76 -10.98 -21.47
C LEU A 10 7.09 -10.88 -22.96
N GLN A 11 6.12 -10.56 -23.82
CA GLN A 11 6.36 -10.32 -25.24
C GLN A 11 7.33 -9.16 -25.49
N ALA A 12 7.21 -8.08 -24.71
CA ALA A 12 8.14 -6.95 -24.80
C ALA A 12 9.52 -7.26 -24.18
N ALA A 13 9.60 -8.15 -23.20
CA ALA A 13 10.84 -8.57 -22.58
C ALA A 13 11.65 -9.56 -23.42
N GLU A 14 10.98 -10.39 -24.24
CA GLU A 14 11.62 -11.46 -25.01
C GLU A 14 12.84 -11.02 -25.84
N PRO A 15 12.77 -9.97 -26.67
CA PRO A 15 13.95 -9.50 -27.42
C PRO A 15 15.10 -9.03 -26.53
N LEU A 16 14.79 -8.45 -25.37
CA LEU A 16 15.78 -7.99 -24.40
C LEU A 16 16.42 -9.15 -23.65
N ILE A 17 15.66 -10.19 -23.34
CA ILE A 17 16.16 -11.44 -22.76
C ILE A 17 17.12 -12.12 -23.73
N GLU A 18 16.76 -12.27 -25.02
CA GLU A 18 17.63 -12.85 -26.02
C GLU A 18 18.93 -12.05 -26.17
N LEU A 19 18.83 -10.72 -26.18
CA LEU A 19 20.00 -9.84 -26.25
C LEU A 19 20.92 -10.04 -25.02
N ALA A 20 20.34 -10.07 -23.81
CA ALA A 20 21.08 -10.24 -22.57
C ALA A 20 21.78 -11.62 -22.50
N ILE A 21 21.11 -12.68 -22.94
CA ILE A 21 21.69 -14.03 -23.03
C ILE A 21 22.84 -14.05 -24.05
N ALA A 22 22.66 -13.42 -25.20
CA ALA A 22 23.70 -13.36 -26.22
C ALA A 22 24.93 -12.54 -25.78
N GLU A 23 24.69 -11.44 -25.04
CA GLU A 23 25.73 -10.55 -24.51
C GLU A 23 26.56 -11.22 -23.39
N ASP A 24 25.89 -11.82 -22.40
CA ASP A 24 26.53 -12.28 -21.16
C ASP A 24 26.93 -13.77 -21.19
N ILE A 25 26.11 -14.61 -21.78
CA ILE A 25 26.37 -16.06 -21.86
C ILE A 25 27.09 -16.42 -23.17
N GLY A 26 26.63 -15.92 -24.30
CA GLY A 26 27.22 -16.18 -25.63
C GLY A 26 27.41 -17.67 -25.91
N PRO A 27 28.67 -18.13 -26.17
CA PRO A 27 28.96 -19.53 -26.43
C PRO A 27 28.97 -20.42 -25.15
N GLY A 28 28.81 -19.82 -23.96
CA GLY A 28 28.72 -20.53 -22.68
C GLY A 28 29.62 -19.94 -21.59
N ASP A 29 29.26 -20.20 -20.34
CA ASP A 29 30.05 -19.80 -19.15
C ASP A 29 31.28 -20.68 -19.01
N ALA A 30 32.45 -20.16 -19.42
CA ALA A 30 33.72 -20.86 -19.36
C ALA A 30 34.10 -21.29 -17.93
N THR A 31 33.78 -20.45 -16.92
CA THR A 31 34.10 -20.74 -15.53
C THR A 31 33.29 -21.93 -15.02
N SER A 32 31.98 -21.88 -15.17
CA SER A 32 31.12 -23.00 -14.72
C SER A 32 31.36 -24.27 -15.51
N GLN A 33 31.66 -24.19 -16.81
CA GLN A 33 32.02 -25.36 -17.61
C GLN A 33 33.31 -26.02 -17.16
N ALA A 34 34.31 -25.22 -16.77
CA ALA A 34 35.61 -25.71 -16.34
C ALA A 34 35.62 -26.25 -14.90
N THR A 35 34.77 -25.71 -14.01
CA THR A 35 34.91 -25.95 -12.58
C THR A 35 33.77 -26.79 -11.96
N LEU A 36 32.63 -26.92 -12.64
CA LEU A 36 31.47 -27.62 -12.08
C LEU A 36 31.17 -28.92 -12.83
N PRO A 37 30.78 -29.99 -12.11
CA PRO A 37 30.22 -31.20 -12.74
C PRO A 37 28.97 -30.85 -13.58
N ALA A 38 28.79 -31.55 -14.70
CA ALA A 38 27.67 -31.28 -15.62
C ALA A 38 26.30 -31.63 -15.03
N ASP A 39 26.27 -32.60 -14.12
CA ASP A 39 25.09 -33.12 -13.43
C ASP A 39 24.83 -32.45 -12.07
N LEU A 40 25.68 -31.49 -11.69
CA LEU A 40 25.49 -30.77 -10.43
C LEU A 40 24.21 -29.94 -10.47
N LEU A 41 23.37 -30.11 -9.45
CA LEU A 41 22.23 -29.25 -9.19
C LEU A 41 22.57 -28.22 -8.10
N LEU A 42 22.09 -27.03 -8.20
CA LEU A 42 22.20 -25.97 -7.19
C LEU A 42 20.84 -25.38 -6.87
N ARG A 43 20.78 -24.81 -5.67
CA ARG A 43 19.66 -24.00 -5.18
C ARG A 43 20.17 -22.59 -4.88
N GLY A 44 19.61 -21.59 -5.57
CA GLY A 44 19.85 -20.18 -5.33
C GLY A 44 18.67 -19.54 -4.59
N ARG A 45 18.97 -18.67 -3.64
CA ARG A 45 17.98 -17.84 -2.93
C ARG A 45 18.21 -16.39 -3.32
N ILE A 46 17.27 -15.76 -4.02
CA ILE A 46 17.29 -14.33 -4.31
C ILE A 46 16.75 -13.61 -3.08
N VAL A 47 17.56 -12.72 -2.50
CA VAL A 47 17.24 -11.97 -1.27
C VAL A 47 17.41 -10.48 -1.49
N ALA A 48 16.56 -9.69 -0.87
CA ALA A 48 16.71 -8.24 -0.82
C ALA A 48 17.85 -7.85 0.13
N LYS A 49 18.69 -6.88 -0.25
CA LYS A 49 19.75 -6.33 0.61
C LYS A 49 19.40 -4.94 1.13
N GLU A 50 18.43 -4.29 0.52
CA GLU A 50 17.86 -3.04 0.97
C GLU A 50 16.34 -3.05 0.87
N ALA A 51 15.68 -2.05 1.49
CA ALA A 51 14.23 -1.91 1.43
C ALA A 51 13.81 -1.28 0.09
N GLY A 52 12.78 -1.84 -0.55
CA GLY A 52 12.28 -1.32 -1.82
C GLY A 52 11.01 -2.03 -2.29
N VAL A 53 10.58 -1.71 -3.50
CA VAL A 53 9.41 -2.30 -4.16
C VAL A 53 9.87 -3.20 -5.30
N LEU A 54 9.41 -4.43 -5.32
CA LEU A 54 9.77 -5.39 -6.36
C LEU A 54 9.03 -5.10 -7.67
N ALA A 55 9.74 -5.28 -8.78
CA ALA A 55 9.17 -5.33 -10.11
C ALA A 55 10.06 -6.14 -11.05
N GLY A 56 9.45 -7.00 -11.88
CA GLY A 56 10.18 -7.76 -12.90
C GLY A 56 10.42 -9.24 -12.54
N LEU A 57 9.78 -9.78 -11.53
CA LEU A 57 9.85 -11.21 -11.20
C LEU A 57 9.51 -12.11 -12.40
N PRO A 58 8.43 -11.85 -13.18
CA PRO A 58 8.13 -12.65 -14.36
C PRO A 58 9.21 -12.58 -15.44
N VAL A 59 9.89 -11.43 -15.57
CA VAL A 59 10.98 -11.26 -16.53
C VAL A 59 12.23 -12.06 -16.10
N ALA A 60 12.56 -12.01 -14.81
CA ALA A 60 13.66 -12.79 -14.26
C ALA A 60 13.40 -14.30 -14.40
N GLU A 61 12.18 -14.78 -14.09
CA GLU A 61 11.77 -16.16 -14.30
C GLU A 61 11.89 -16.59 -15.76
N ALA A 62 11.40 -15.76 -16.69
CA ALA A 62 11.47 -16.04 -18.12
C ALA A 62 12.92 -16.14 -18.60
N LEU A 63 13.83 -15.28 -18.10
CA LEU A 63 15.25 -15.33 -18.44
C LEU A 63 15.91 -16.61 -17.92
N PHE A 64 15.67 -17.00 -16.65
CA PHE A 64 16.21 -18.24 -16.10
C PHE A 64 15.79 -19.46 -16.93
N ARG A 65 14.49 -19.57 -17.22
CA ARG A 65 13.93 -20.68 -18.01
C ARG A 65 14.41 -20.68 -19.47
N ARG A 66 14.65 -19.50 -20.02
CA ARG A 66 15.14 -19.37 -21.41
C ARG A 66 16.61 -19.76 -21.52
N ALA A 67 17.43 -19.39 -20.53
CA ALA A 67 18.83 -19.75 -20.45
C ALA A 67 19.03 -21.26 -20.16
N GLU A 68 18.20 -21.84 -19.30
CA GLU A 68 18.27 -23.25 -18.89
C GLU A 68 16.85 -23.78 -18.59
N PRO A 69 16.27 -24.57 -19.52
CA PRO A 69 14.90 -25.08 -19.35
C PRO A 69 14.70 -25.99 -18.12
N GLY A 70 15.77 -26.56 -17.56
CA GLY A 70 15.74 -27.40 -16.37
C GLY A 70 15.61 -26.61 -15.05
N ILE A 71 15.58 -25.27 -15.11
CA ILE A 71 15.44 -24.42 -13.92
C ILE A 71 13.97 -24.30 -13.53
N THR A 72 13.72 -24.47 -12.23
CA THR A 72 12.47 -24.08 -11.56
C THR A 72 12.68 -22.76 -10.83
N PHE A 73 11.71 -21.85 -10.95
CA PHE A 73 11.69 -20.56 -10.29
C PHE A 73 10.44 -20.50 -9.39
N LEU A 74 10.64 -20.32 -8.10
CA LEU A 74 9.56 -20.21 -7.12
C LEU A 74 9.62 -18.82 -6.48
N ALA A 75 8.70 -17.95 -6.88
CA ALA A 75 8.55 -16.62 -6.28
C ALA A 75 7.98 -16.73 -4.86
N HIS A 76 8.62 -16.07 -3.90
CA HIS A 76 8.17 -15.93 -2.51
C HIS A 76 7.59 -14.53 -2.24
N ALA A 77 7.78 -13.62 -3.16
CA ALA A 77 7.24 -12.28 -3.17
C ALA A 77 6.54 -11.99 -4.51
N ALA A 78 5.82 -10.90 -4.60
CA ALA A 78 5.11 -10.48 -5.81
C ALA A 78 5.58 -9.09 -6.28
N ASP A 79 5.45 -8.82 -7.58
CA ASP A 79 5.67 -7.47 -8.10
C ASP A 79 4.68 -6.48 -7.46
N GLY A 80 5.17 -5.28 -7.12
CA GLY A 80 4.45 -4.27 -6.34
C GLY A 80 4.54 -4.46 -4.82
N GLN A 81 5.07 -5.60 -4.35
CA GLN A 81 5.33 -5.83 -2.93
C GLN A 81 6.57 -5.05 -2.48
N GLU A 82 6.48 -4.44 -1.31
CA GLU A 82 7.64 -3.89 -0.60
C GLU A 82 8.39 -5.01 0.11
N VAL A 83 9.72 -4.95 0.02
CA VAL A 83 10.64 -5.89 0.68
C VAL A 83 11.59 -5.15 1.60
N VAL A 84 12.12 -5.88 2.60
CA VAL A 84 13.10 -5.38 3.57
C VAL A 84 14.40 -6.18 3.47
N PRO A 85 15.54 -5.64 3.98
CA PRO A 85 16.81 -6.36 3.98
C PRO A 85 16.71 -7.77 4.58
N GLY A 86 17.25 -8.77 3.86
CA GLY A 86 17.21 -10.18 4.24
C GLY A 86 15.96 -10.94 3.78
N GLU A 87 14.95 -10.26 3.25
CA GLU A 87 13.72 -10.90 2.79
C GLU A 87 13.95 -11.79 1.56
N LEU A 88 13.38 -13.00 1.59
CA LEU A 88 13.44 -13.95 0.48
C LEU A 88 12.49 -13.53 -0.63
N VAL A 89 13.04 -13.25 -1.82
CA VAL A 89 12.30 -12.82 -3.01
C VAL A 89 11.89 -14.01 -3.87
N ALA A 90 12.83 -14.92 -4.14
CA ALA A 90 12.58 -16.13 -4.93
C ALA A 90 13.59 -17.21 -4.61
N VAL A 91 13.21 -18.46 -4.90
CA VAL A 91 14.11 -19.62 -4.92
C VAL A 91 14.23 -20.12 -6.35
N VAL A 92 15.46 -20.37 -6.78
CA VAL A 92 15.79 -20.85 -8.13
C VAL A 92 16.55 -22.16 -7.99
N GLU A 93 16.07 -23.24 -8.59
CA GLU A 93 16.69 -24.58 -8.49
C GLU A 93 16.88 -25.18 -9.87
N GLY A 94 18.01 -25.83 -10.10
CA GLY A 94 18.26 -26.51 -11.38
C GLY A 94 19.74 -26.80 -11.66
N PRO A 95 20.07 -27.09 -12.93
CA PRO A 95 21.44 -27.35 -13.35
C PRO A 95 22.38 -26.20 -13.00
N ALA A 96 23.45 -26.50 -12.25
CA ALA A 96 24.35 -25.51 -11.67
C ALA A 96 24.94 -24.55 -12.70
N ARG A 97 25.36 -25.08 -13.86
CA ARG A 97 25.98 -24.28 -14.94
C ARG A 97 25.02 -23.28 -15.52
N GLY A 98 23.76 -23.68 -15.81
CA GLY A 98 22.73 -22.81 -16.34
C GLY A 98 22.26 -21.77 -15.32
N LEU A 99 22.13 -22.19 -14.05
CA LEU A 99 21.70 -21.30 -12.96
C LEU A 99 22.70 -20.17 -12.73
N LEU A 100 24.00 -20.46 -12.66
CA LEU A 100 25.05 -19.44 -12.47
C LEU A 100 25.23 -18.56 -13.72
N ALA A 101 25.11 -19.14 -14.91
CA ALA A 101 25.19 -18.36 -16.15
C ALA A 101 24.06 -17.33 -16.31
N ALA A 102 22.84 -17.66 -15.84
CA ALA A 102 21.67 -16.79 -15.94
C ALA A 102 21.57 -15.76 -14.79
N GLU A 103 22.24 -15.99 -13.65
CA GLU A 103 22.12 -15.20 -12.42
C GLU A 103 22.24 -13.70 -12.68
N ARG A 104 23.35 -13.27 -13.29
CA ARG A 104 23.66 -11.83 -13.42
C ARG A 104 22.64 -11.12 -14.29
N ALA A 105 22.33 -11.68 -15.44
CA ALA A 105 21.37 -11.08 -16.36
C ALA A 105 19.96 -11.00 -15.75
N ALA A 106 19.51 -12.05 -15.05
CA ALA A 106 18.22 -12.06 -14.37
C ALA A 106 18.16 -11.01 -13.24
N LEU A 107 19.21 -10.91 -12.42
CA LEU A 107 19.31 -9.90 -11.37
C LEU A 107 19.35 -8.48 -11.97
N ASN A 108 20.01 -8.25 -13.09
CA ASN A 108 20.06 -6.93 -13.71
C ASN A 108 18.65 -6.43 -14.10
N PHE A 109 17.79 -7.27 -14.68
CA PHE A 109 16.40 -6.90 -14.95
C PHE A 109 15.63 -6.62 -13.65
N LEU A 110 15.71 -7.53 -12.70
CA LEU A 110 14.95 -7.44 -11.45
C LEU A 110 15.38 -6.21 -10.62
N GLN A 111 16.68 -5.95 -10.50
CA GLN A 111 17.25 -4.82 -9.76
C GLN A 111 16.85 -3.48 -10.40
N ARG A 112 16.97 -3.37 -11.75
CA ARG A 112 16.59 -2.15 -12.47
C ARG A 112 15.10 -1.84 -12.31
N LEU A 113 14.24 -2.80 -12.60
CA LEU A 113 12.80 -2.61 -12.55
C LEU A 113 12.33 -2.33 -11.12
N SER A 114 12.87 -3.04 -10.14
CA SER A 114 12.59 -2.77 -8.72
C SER A 114 13.07 -1.40 -8.26
N GLY A 115 14.20 -0.91 -8.79
CA GLY A 115 14.67 0.44 -8.52
C GLY A 115 13.70 1.51 -9.03
N ILE A 116 13.16 1.34 -10.25
CA ILE A 116 12.13 2.22 -10.82
C ILE A 116 10.86 2.19 -9.96
N ALA A 117 10.40 1.00 -9.57
CA ALA A 117 9.23 0.84 -8.72
C ALA A 117 9.44 1.50 -7.34
N THR A 118 10.63 1.33 -6.75
CA THR A 118 11.00 1.92 -5.46
C THR A 118 11.02 3.44 -5.52
N LEU A 119 11.66 4.03 -6.55
CA LEU A 119 11.67 5.49 -6.71
C LEU A 119 10.24 6.02 -6.94
N THR A 120 9.46 5.32 -7.77
CA THR A 120 8.06 5.70 -8.02
C THR A 120 7.25 5.70 -6.73
N ARG A 121 7.41 4.68 -5.88
CA ARG A 121 6.74 4.61 -4.59
C ARG A 121 7.05 5.82 -3.71
N ARG A 122 8.30 6.24 -3.65
CA ARG A 122 8.69 7.44 -2.89
C ARG A 122 7.96 8.70 -3.36
N PHE A 123 7.81 8.89 -4.68
CA PHE A 123 7.04 10.01 -5.23
C PHE A 123 5.54 9.87 -4.93
N VAL A 124 4.97 8.68 -5.07
CA VAL A 124 3.56 8.40 -4.75
C VAL A 124 3.26 8.68 -3.28
N ASP A 125 4.13 8.26 -2.38
CA ASP A 125 3.99 8.50 -0.95
C ASP A 125 4.13 10.00 -0.62
N ALA A 126 5.03 10.73 -1.29
CA ALA A 126 5.20 12.16 -1.10
C ALA A 126 3.96 12.98 -1.48
N VAL A 127 3.13 12.51 -2.40
CA VAL A 127 1.92 13.20 -2.85
C VAL A 127 0.62 12.61 -2.27
N ALA A 128 0.72 11.59 -1.41
CA ALA A 128 -0.42 10.79 -0.94
C ALA A 128 -1.52 11.59 -0.23
N CYS A 129 -1.16 12.73 0.42
CA CYS A 129 -2.12 13.60 1.11
C CYS A 129 -2.85 14.56 0.16
N THR A 130 -2.67 14.45 -1.14
CA THR A 130 -3.28 15.32 -2.15
C THR A 130 -4.06 14.51 -3.19
N ARG A 131 -4.77 15.20 -4.09
CA ARG A 131 -5.43 14.53 -5.22
C ARG A 131 -4.47 14.19 -6.36
N ALA A 132 -3.25 14.72 -6.34
CA ALA A 132 -2.28 14.58 -7.42
C ALA A 132 -1.80 13.13 -7.58
N ARG A 133 -1.54 12.75 -8.83
CA ARG A 133 -1.02 11.43 -9.20
C ARG A 133 0.30 11.57 -9.93
N VAL A 134 1.19 10.60 -9.71
CA VAL A 134 2.51 10.57 -10.32
C VAL A 134 2.44 9.84 -11.66
N LEU A 135 2.94 10.49 -12.73
CA LEU A 135 3.05 9.94 -14.07
C LEU A 135 4.52 9.72 -14.45
N ASP A 136 4.75 8.69 -15.24
CA ASP A 136 6.00 8.55 -15.98
C ASP A 136 6.06 9.50 -17.21
N THR A 137 7.09 9.33 -18.00
CA THR A 137 7.27 10.04 -19.26
C THR A 137 7.77 9.10 -20.37
N ARG A 138 8.08 9.64 -21.56
CA ARG A 138 8.76 8.89 -22.62
C ARG A 138 10.29 8.89 -22.49
N LYS A 139 10.85 9.42 -21.40
CA LYS A 139 12.30 9.43 -21.11
C LYS A 139 12.73 8.08 -20.53
N THR A 140 12.61 7.03 -21.34
CA THR A 140 12.95 5.64 -20.99
C THR A 140 14.20 5.18 -21.74
N SER A 141 14.89 4.16 -21.25
CA SER A 141 15.95 3.50 -22.00
C SER A 141 15.40 2.91 -23.30
N PRO A 142 16.11 3.06 -24.43
CA PRO A 142 15.67 2.45 -25.70
C PRO A 142 15.41 0.94 -25.54
N GLY A 143 14.26 0.48 -26.05
CA GLY A 143 13.82 -0.91 -25.93
C GLY A 143 13.12 -1.25 -24.61
N TYR A 144 13.40 -0.56 -23.50
CA TYR A 144 12.89 -0.87 -22.16
C TYR A 144 11.54 -0.25 -21.83
N ARG A 145 10.94 0.56 -22.69
CA ARG A 145 9.78 1.40 -22.33
C ARG A 145 8.61 0.64 -21.71
N VAL A 146 8.25 -0.51 -22.26
CA VAL A 146 7.15 -1.32 -21.70
C VAL A 146 7.49 -1.80 -20.30
N LEU A 147 8.74 -2.26 -20.10
CA LEU A 147 9.23 -2.74 -18.81
C LEU A 147 9.35 -1.59 -17.78
N ASP A 148 9.94 -0.46 -18.20
CA ASP A 148 10.09 0.73 -17.34
C ASP A 148 8.71 1.25 -16.88
N LYS A 149 7.74 1.34 -17.80
CA LYS A 149 6.36 1.77 -17.49
C LYS A 149 5.60 0.74 -16.64
N TYR A 150 5.85 -0.54 -16.85
CA TYR A 150 5.36 -1.58 -15.97
C TYR A 150 5.88 -1.37 -14.52
N ALA A 151 7.18 -1.15 -14.37
CA ALA A 151 7.79 -0.91 -13.06
C ALA A 151 7.24 0.34 -12.36
N VAL A 152 6.95 1.42 -13.10
CA VAL A 152 6.27 2.61 -12.57
C VAL A 152 4.89 2.24 -11.99
N ARG A 153 4.10 1.41 -12.66
CA ARG A 153 2.82 0.94 -12.13
C ARG A 153 3.00 0.11 -10.85
N MET A 154 4.02 -0.76 -10.82
CA MET A 154 4.31 -1.54 -9.60
C MET A 154 4.69 -0.65 -8.42
N GLY A 155 5.31 0.50 -8.66
CA GLY A 155 5.54 1.54 -7.66
C GLY A 155 4.28 2.32 -7.23
N GLY A 156 3.14 2.13 -7.91
CA GLY A 156 1.88 2.84 -7.64
C GLY A 156 1.70 4.13 -8.46
N GLY A 157 2.60 4.41 -9.41
CA GLY A 157 2.46 5.47 -10.39
C GLY A 157 1.52 5.09 -11.55
N LEU A 158 1.23 6.05 -12.40
CA LEU A 158 0.45 5.87 -13.61
C LEU A 158 1.33 6.07 -14.85
N ASN A 159 0.90 5.52 -15.97
CA ASN A 159 1.59 5.72 -17.23
C ASN A 159 1.02 6.93 -17.97
N HIS A 160 1.90 7.83 -18.43
CA HIS A 160 1.62 8.76 -19.50
C HIS A 160 1.57 8.00 -20.83
N ARG A 161 1.27 8.65 -21.96
CA ARG A 161 1.22 8.03 -23.29
C ARG A 161 2.41 7.09 -23.52
N MET A 162 2.12 5.94 -24.13
CA MET A 162 3.14 4.93 -24.43
C MET A 162 4.10 5.41 -25.51
N ALA A 163 3.56 6.03 -26.57
CA ALA A 163 4.34 6.42 -27.72
C ALA A 163 3.85 7.75 -28.34
N LEU A 164 3.98 7.93 -29.64
CA LEU A 164 3.52 9.12 -30.36
C LEU A 164 2.12 8.95 -30.99
N TYR A 165 1.59 7.73 -30.94
CA TYR A 165 0.38 7.33 -31.67
C TYR A 165 -0.85 7.08 -30.78
N ASP A 166 -0.70 7.08 -29.46
CA ASP A 166 -1.77 6.76 -28.50
C ASP A 166 -2.36 7.99 -27.78
N MET A 167 -1.75 9.18 -27.96
CA MET A 167 -2.24 10.46 -27.46
C MET A 167 -1.53 11.60 -28.21
N VAL A 168 -2.27 12.63 -28.58
CA VAL A 168 -1.70 13.86 -29.12
C VAL A 168 -1.21 14.73 -27.97
N LEU A 169 0.10 15.00 -27.92
CA LEU A 169 0.69 15.99 -27.00
C LEU A 169 1.26 17.14 -27.84
N ILE A 170 0.57 18.27 -27.81
CA ILE A 170 0.96 19.49 -28.51
C ILE A 170 1.94 20.25 -27.62
N LYS A 171 3.19 20.32 -28.06
CA LYS A 171 4.27 21.01 -27.36
C LYS A 171 4.48 22.42 -27.93
N ASP A 172 5.30 23.21 -27.22
CA ASP A 172 5.66 24.58 -27.59
C ASP A 172 6.06 24.71 -29.07
N ASN A 173 6.94 23.87 -29.58
CA ASN A 173 7.36 23.85 -30.97
C ASN A 173 6.19 23.56 -31.95
N HIS A 174 5.21 22.76 -31.54
CA HIS A 174 4.02 22.51 -32.37
C HIS A 174 3.10 23.74 -32.37
N VAL A 175 2.95 24.41 -31.24
CA VAL A 175 2.15 25.64 -31.09
C VAL A 175 2.75 26.74 -31.96
N ASP A 176 4.09 26.94 -31.87
CA ASP A 176 4.79 27.96 -32.66
C ASP A 176 4.69 27.68 -34.16
N ALA A 177 4.92 26.43 -34.59
CA ALA A 177 4.81 26.04 -35.99
C ALA A 177 3.38 26.09 -36.56
N ALA A 178 2.37 25.85 -35.74
CA ALA A 178 0.96 25.91 -36.12
C ALA A 178 0.39 27.32 -36.19
N GLY A 179 1.09 28.31 -35.62
CA GLY A 179 0.63 29.70 -35.53
C GLY A 179 -0.26 29.96 -34.34
N GLY A 180 -0.14 29.17 -33.29
CA GLY A 180 -0.83 29.36 -31.99
C GLY A 180 -1.53 28.09 -31.46
N ILE A 181 -1.98 28.17 -30.23
CA ILE A 181 -2.61 27.04 -29.50
C ILE A 181 -3.89 26.58 -30.22
N ARG A 182 -4.81 27.48 -30.53
CA ARG A 182 -6.09 27.15 -31.17
C ARG A 182 -5.90 26.47 -32.54
N PRO A 183 -5.11 27.01 -33.47
CA PRO A 183 -4.87 26.31 -34.74
C PRO A 183 -4.22 24.94 -34.62
N ALA A 184 -3.33 24.76 -33.61
CA ALA A 184 -2.70 23.49 -33.36
C ALA A 184 -3.71 22.43 -32.90
N ILE A 185 -4.60 22.78 -31.96
CA ILE A 185 -5.62 21.88 -31.41
C ILE A 185 -6.68 21.55 -32.48
N GLU A 186 -7.16 22.53 -33.25
CA GLU A 186 -8.14 22.32 -34.30
C GLU A 186 -7.63 21.36 -35.38
N ARG A 187 -6.37 21.51 -35.81
CA ARG A 187 -5.73 20.57 -36.74
C ARG A 187 -5.57 19.19 -36.13
N ALA A 188 -5.17 19.08 -34.86
CA ALA A 188 -5.02 17.80 -34.18
C ALA A 188 -6.35 17.04 -34.14
N ARG A 189 -7.44 17.71 -33.76
CA ARG A 189 -8.79 17.13 -33.71
C ARG A 189 -9.29 16.70 -35.10
N ALA A 190 -9.02 17.51 -36.12
CA ALA A 190 -9.41 17.16 -37.48
C ALA A 190 -8.67 15.93 -38.00
N ALA A 191 -7.40 15.77 -37.61
CA ALA A 191 -6.58 14.65 -38.05
C ALA A 191 -6.78 13.37 -37.24
N PHE A 192 -7.04 13.49 -35.91
CA PHE A 192 -7.14 12.36 -34.98
C PHE A 192 -8.31 12.60 -34.00
N PRO A 193 -9.56 12.47 -34.46
CA PRO A 193 -10.75 12.80 -33.66
C PRO A 193 -10.95 11.91 -32.43
N ASP A 194 -10.41 10.69 -32.46
CA ASP A 194 -10.59 9.67 -31.40
C ASP A 194 -9.42 9.64 -30.40
N LEU A 195 -8.34 10.39 -30.64
CA LEU A 195 -7.21 10.42 -29.72
C LEU A 195 -7.36 11.52 -28.67
N PRO A 196 -7.02 11.23 -27.39
CA PRO A 196 -6.93 12.25 -26.37
C PRO A 196 -5.93 13.34 -26.76
N ILE A 197 -6.25 14.59 -26.42
CA ILE A 197 -5.40 15.75 -26.72
C ILE A 197 -4.97 16.44 -25.44
N GLU A 198 -3.67 16.53 -25.28
CA GLU A 198 -3.00 17.32 -24.26
C GLU A 198 -2.22 18.47 -24.91
N VAL A 199 -2.24 19.65 -24.29
CA VAL A 199 -1.47 20.80 -24.71
C VAL A 199 -0.54 21.30 -23.61
N GLU A 200 0.70 21.55 -23.96
CA GLU A 200 1.71 22.15 -23.10
C GLU A 200 1.56 23.68 -23.14
N VAL A 201 1.46 24.32 -21.96
CA VAL A 201 1.37 25.76 -21.79
C VAL A 201 2.46 26.27 -20.86
N ARG A 202 3.09 27.39 -21.23
CA ARG A 202 4.19 28.03 -20.49
C ARG A 202 3.76 29.23 -19.65
N THR A 203 2.59 29.79 -19.96
CA THR A 203 2.06 31.00 -19.33
C THR A 203 0.57 30.86 -18.98
N LEU A 204 0.11 31.69 -18.03
CA LEU A 204 -1.31 31.76 -17.69
C LEU A 204 -2.17 32.30 -18.85
N ASP A 205 -1.60 33.06 -19.76
CA ASP A 205 -2.32 33.55 -20.94
C ASP A 205 -2.52 32.43 -21.98
N GLU A 206 -1.51 31.58 -22.17
CA GLU A 206 -1.65 30.35 -22.97
C GLU A 206 -2.68 29.40 -22.35
N LEU A 207 -2.69 29.25 -21.02
CA LEU A 207 -3.72 28.50 -20.30
C LEU A 207 -5.13 29.04 -20.57
N ARG A 208 -5.34 30.36 -20.52
CA ARG A 208 -6.65 30.96 -20.83
C ARG A 208 -7.10 30.69 -22.25
N GLN A 209 -6.16 30.73 -23.21
CA GLN A 209 -6.44 30.37 -24.60
C GLN A 209 -6.85 28.89 -24.73
N ALA A 210 -6.14 27.98 -24.09
CA ALA A 210 -6.44 26.55 -24.09
C ALA A 210 -7.82 26.27 -23.46
N LEU A 211 -8.14 26.90 -22.31
CA LEU A 211 -9.42 26.76 -21.64
C LEU A 211 -10.62 27.34 -22.41
N GLY A 212 -10.37 28.25 -23.36
CA GLY A 212 -11.40 28.83 -24.24
C GLY A 212 -11.74 27.98 -25.48
N ILE A 213 -11.28 26.73 -25.54
CA ILE A 213 -11.49 25.84 -26.70
C ILE A 213 -12.55 24.79 -26.36
N GLU A 214 -13.54 24.67 -27.25
CA GLU A 214 -14.60 23.66 -27.14
C GLU A 214 -14.51 22.63 -28.28
N PRO A 215 -14.82 21.36 -27.99
CA PRO A 215 -15.00 20.74 -26.67
C PRO A 215 -13.73 20.83 -25.80
N ALA A 216 -13.82 20.63 -24.47
CA ALA A 216 -12.68 20.71 -23.58
C ALA A 216 -11.55 19.74 -23.98
N LEU A 217 -10.32 20.10 -23.62
CA LEU A 217 -9.14 19.22 -23.75
C LEU A 217 -9.17 18.09 -22.72
N ASP A 218 -8.50 17.01 -23.02
CA ASP A 218 -8.37 15.88 -22.06
C ASP A 218 -7.42 16.21 -20.91
N ARG A 219 -6.39 17.05 -21.19
CA ARG A 219 -5.42 17.51 -20.19
C ARG A 219 -4.69 18.78 -20.67
N ILE A 220 -4.19 19.55 -19.71
CA ILE A 220 -3.28 20.68 -19.97
C ILE A 220 -2.04 20.50 -19.11
N LEU A 221 -0.86 20.52 -19.76
CA LEU A 221 0.43 20.41 -19.11
C LEU A 221 1.00 21.80 -18.84
N LEU A 222 1.32 22.07 -17.57
CA LEU A 222 1.96 23.29 -17.08
C LEU A 222 3.47 23.09 -17.11
N ASP A 223 4.14 23.67 -18.11
CA ASP A 223 5.58 23.48 -18.29
C ASP A 223 6.40 24.47 -17.49
N ASN A 224 7.23 23.96 -16.59
CA ASN A 224 8.19 24.74 -15.77
C ASN A 224 7.57 25.92 -14.99
N MET A 225 6.31 25.88 -14.64
CA MET A 225 5.64 26.94 -13.87
C MET A 225 6.09 26.97 -12.40
N SER A 226 6.12 28.16 -11.80
CA SER A 226 6.31 28.32 -10.35
C SER A 226 5.09 27.84 -9.57
N LEU A 227 5.24 27.53 -8.27
CA LEU A 227 4.13 27.12 -7.39
C LEU A 227 2.98 28.13 -7.40
N ASP A 228 3.28 29.43 -7.42
CA ASP A 228 2.25 30.48 -7.48
C ASP A 228 1.53 30.53 -8.83
N GLN A 229 2.22 30.27 -9.93
CA GLN A 229 1.60 30.14 -11.24
C GLN A 229 0.73 28.88 -11.31
N MET A 230 1.17 27.75 -10.74
CA MET A 230 0.38 26.52 -10.66
C MET A 230 -0.91 26.73 -9.84
N ARG A 231 -0.86 27.38 -8.66
CA ARG A 231 -2.06 27.72 -7.88
C ARG A 231 -3.04 28.56 -8.70
N ARG A 232 -2.54 29.63 -9.34
CA ARG A 232 -3.36 30.46 -10.23
C ARG A 232 -3.93 29.68 -11.42
N ALA A 233 -3.18 28.72 -11.96
CA ALA A 233 -3.64 27.85 -13.03
C ALA A 233 -4.80 26.97 -12.56
N VAL A 234 -4.70 26.39 -11.35
CA VAL A 234 -5.76 25.60 -10.71
C VAL A 234 -7.01 26.44 -10.51
N ASP A 235 -6.89 27.66 -9.96
CA ASP A 235 -8.00 28.59 -9.75
C ASP A 235 -8.67 28.97 -11.08
N LEU A 236 -7.88 29.30 -12.10
CA LEU A 236 -8.39 29.66 -13.43
C LEU A 236 -9.10 28.49 -14.12
N THR A 237 -8.60 27.30 -13.94
CA THR A 237 -9.17 26.09 -14.55
C THR A 237 -10.46 25.68 -13.86
N ALA A 238 -10.56 25.87 -12.55
CA ALA A 238 -11.74 25.56 -11.73
C ALA A 238 -12.29 24.13 -11.99
N GLY A 239 -11.39 23.14 -12.14
CA GLY A 239 -11.72 21.73 -12.37
C GLY A 239 -12.29 21.39 -13.76
N ARG A 240 -12.31 22.31 -14.73
CA ARG A 240 -12.86 22.07 -16.08
C ARG A 240 -12.01 21.09 -16.93
N VAL A 241 -10.71 21.09 -16.72
CA VAL A 241 -9.72 20.24 -17.43
C VAL A 241 -8.66 19.80 -16.42
N PRO A 242 -8.24 18.53 -16.40
CA PRO A 242 -7.13 18.08 -15.55
C PRO A 242 -5.83 18.83 -15.87
N LEU A 243 -5.07 19.18 -14.83
CA LEU A 243 -3.79 19.87 -14.94
C LEU A 243 -2.62 18.93 -14.59
N GLU A 244 -1.62 18.91 -15.45
CA GLU A 244 -0.36 18.19 -15.24
C GLU A 244 0.79 19.17 -14.99
N ALA A 245 1.49 19.03 -13.87
CA ALA A 245 2.73 19.76 -13.62
C ALA A 245 3.92 18.98 -14.21
N SER A 246 4.73 19.67 -15.02
CA SER A 246 5.94 19.12 -15.66
C SER A 246 7.11 20.08 -15.54
N GLY A 247 8.32 19.52 -15.60
CA GLY A 247 9.57 20.29 -15.56
C GLY A 247 10.09 20.47 -14.13
N GLY A 248 11.33 20.00 -13.89
CA GLY A 248 12.05 20.18 -12.61
C GLY A 248 11.36 19.52 -11.40
N VAL A 249 10.56 18.50 -11.57
CA VAL A 249 9.89 17.76 -10.48
C VAL A 249 10.91 16.83 -9.82
N THR A 250 11.30 17.16 -8.61
CA THR A 250 12.17 16.34 -7.74
C THR A 250 11.38 15.81 -6.55
N LEU A 251 11.91 14.78 -5.88
CA LEU A 251 11.23 14.17 -4.73
C LEU A 251 10.96 15.21 -3.62
N ASP A 252 11.95 16.06 -3.32
CA ASP A 252 11.84 17.09 -2.28
C ASP A 252 10.75 18.15 -2.59
N ARG A 253 10.43 18.36 -3.88
CA ARG A 253 9.44 19.35 -4.32
C ARG A 253 8.07 18.75 -4.63
N ALA A 254 7.99 17.43 -4.72
CA ALA A 254 6.76 16.74 -5.16
C ALA A 254 5.54 17.11 -4.30
N ALA A 255 5.70 17.10 -2.98
CA ALA A 255 4.63 17.47 -2.05
C ALA A 255 4.16 18.91 -2.23
N GLU A 256 5.07 19.87 -2.39
CA GLU A 256 4.74 21.30 -2.60
C GLU A 256 4.02 21.53 -3.92
N ILE A 257 4.46 20.83 -4.99
CA ILE A 257 3.81 20.90 -6.30
C ILE A 257 2.40 20.30 -6.21
N ALA A 258 2.26 19.13 -5.61
CA ALA A 258 0.97 18.49 -5.42
C ALA A 258 -0.01 19.34 -4.58
N ALA A 259 0.48 20.04 -3.55
CA ALA A 259 -0.30 20.94 -2.71
C ALA A 259 -0.81 22.20 -3.45
N THR A 260 -0.33 22.49 -4.67
CA THR A 260 -0.92 23.56 -5.52
C THR A 260 -2.30 23.20 -6.04
N GLY A 261 -2.70 21.93 -5.97
CA GLY A 261 -3.99 21.43 -6.44
C GLY A 261 -3.99 20.92 -7.88
N VAL A 262 -2.83 20.69 -8.51
CA VAL A 262 -2.73 20.01 -9.81
C VAL A 262 -3.17 18.54 -9.70
N ASP A 263 -3.60 17.94 -10.81
CA ASP A 263 -4.11 16.59 -10.85
C ASP A 263 -3.01 15.56 -11.09
N TYR A 264 -1.94 15.95 -11.81
CA TYR A 264 -0.83 15.07 -12.17
C TYR A 264 0.53 15.75 -12.02
N LEU A 265 1.54 14.93 -11.70
CA LEU A 265 2.96 15.29 -11.75
C LEU A 265 3.67 14.33 -12.69
N SER A 266 4.21 14.80 -13.81
CA SER A 266 5.03 13.96 -14.69
C SER A 266 6.50 14.04 -14.31
N VAL A 267 7.09 12.88 -14.02
CA VAL A 267 8.42 12.74 -13.44
C VAL A 267 9.31 11.89 -14.34
N GLY A 268 10.18 12.54 -15.12
CA GLY A 268 11.11 11.82 -16.00
C GLY A 268 12.16 11.00 -15.22
N ALA A 269 12.55 11.46 -14.05
CA ALA A 269 13.56 10.81 -13.21
C ALA A 269 13.20 9.36 -12.84
N LEU A 270 11.90 9.01 -12.80
CA LEU A 270 11.47 7.65 -12.49
C LEU A 270 12.13 6.59 -13.37
N THR A 271 12.34 6.90 -14.65
CA THR A 271 12.81 5.94 -15.64
C THR A 271 14.23 6.19 -16.15
N HIS A 272 14.75 7.41 -16.00
CA HIS A 272 16.11 7.72 -16.47
C HIS A 272 17.15 7.90 -15.33
N SER A 273 16.73 8.01 -14.05
CA SER A 273 17.62 8.27 -12.93
C SER A 273 17.32 7.40 -11.70
N ALA A 274 16.54 6.34 -11.84
CA ALA A 274 16.31 5.40 -10.75
C ALA A 274 17.59 4.58 -10.50
N GLU A 275 17.99 4.50 -9.23
CA GLU A 275 19.04 3.58 -8.78
C GLU A 275 18.48 2.15 -8.78
N ALA A 276 19.31 1.16 -9.13
CA ALA A 276 18.94 -0.24 -9.07
C ALA A 276 18.79 -0.70 -7.62
N LEU A 277 17.72 -1.46 -7.31
CA LEU A 277 17.53 -2.04 -5.97
C LEU A 277 18.57 -3.15 -5.73
N ASP A 278 19.27 -3.12 -4.59
CA ASP A 278 20.27 -4.15 -4.27
C ASP A 278 19.61 -5.48 -3.90
N LEU A 279 19.72 -6.44 -4.82
CA LEU A 279 19.28 -7.82 -4.67
C LEU A 279 20.48 -8.76 -4.93
N SER A 280 20.56 -9.88 -4.22
CA SER A 280 21.62 -10.86 -4.44
C SER A 280 21.10 -12.27 -4.43
N MET A 281 21.74 -13.17 -5.19
CA MET A 281 21.49 -14.59 -5.12
C MET A 281 22.52 -15.26 -4.21
N LYS A 282 22.05 -16.01 -3.21
CA LYS A 282 22.89 -16.83 -2.32
C LYS A 282 22.74 -18.29 -2.69
N ILE A 283 23.84 -18.94 -3.01
CA ILE A 283 23.86 -20.34 -3.45
C ILE A 283 24.03 -21.26 -2.24
N ALA A 284 23.19 -22.31 -2.15
CA ALA A 284 23.35 -23.44 -1.26
C ALA A 284 23.60 -24.72 -2.06
N LYS A 285 24.47 -25.63 -1.57
CA LYS A 285 24.65 -26.94 -2.18
C LYS A 285 23.39 -27.78 -1.94
N PRO A 286 22.93 -28.58 -2.94
CA PRO A 286 21.88 -29.56 -2.72
C PRO A 286 22.33 -30.55 -1.63
N GLY A 287 21.48 -30.79 -0.64
CA GLY A 287 21.80 -31.68 0.49
C GLY A 287 22.54 -31.04 1.67
N GLN A 288 23.04 -29.80 1.57
CA GLN A 288 23.40 -28.99 2.72
C GLN A 288 22.16 -28.14 3.14
N ARG A 289 21.09 -28.80 3.57
CA ARG A 289 20.29 -28.25 4.64
C ARG A 289 21.20 -28.27 5.86
N GLN A 290 21.68 -27.12 6.30
CA GLN A 290 22.10 -27.03 7.69
C GLN A 290 20.81 -27.32 8.49
N GLU A 291 20.78 -28.47 9.17
CA GLU A 291 19.80 -28.71 10.23
C GLU A 291 19.97 -27.56 11.20
N GLY A 292 19.09 -26.58 11.14
CA GLY A 292 19.15 -25.34 11.94
C GLY A 292 18.86 -24.06 11.17
N ASP A 293 18.89 -24.06 9.83
CA ASP A 293 18.73 -22.83 9.03
C ASP A 293 17.30 -22.64 8.45
N ASP A 294 16.40 -23.59 8.71
CA ASP A 294 14.98 -23.46 8.33
C ASP A 294 14.21 -22.73 9.45
N PRO A 295 13.80 -21.46 9.26
CA PRO A 295 13.04 -20.74 10.26
C PRO A 295 11.76 -21.48 10.67
N ALA A 296 11.13 -22.22 9.74
CA ALA A 296 9.94 -22.99 10.02
C ALA A 296 10.21 -24.14 11.00
N ALA A 297 11.30 -24.89 10.80
CA ALA A 297 11.72 -25.95 11.72
C ALA A 297 12.09 -25.38 13.10
N ARG A 298 12.79 -24.25 13.13
CA ARG A 298 13.18 -23.54 14.36
C ARG A 298 11.94 -23.05 15.15
N ILE A 299 10.95 -22.47 14.46
CA ILE A 299 9.67 -22.08 15.07
C ILE A 299 8.96 -23.30 15.64
N ALA A 300 8.88 -24.40 14.89
CA ALA A 300 8.23 -25.62 15.35
C ALA A 300 8.91 -26.20 16.61
N ALA A 301 10.24 -26.20 16.66
CA ALA A 301 11.02 -26.64 17.82
C ALA A 301 10.76 -25.73 19.03
N ALA A 302 10.79 -24.40 18.85
CA ALA A 302 10.55 -23.43 19.92
C ALA A 302 9.09 -23.53 20.44
N LYS A 303 8.10 -23.67 19.55
CA LYS A 303 6.69 -23.92 19.94
C LYS A 303 6.57 -25.22 20.76
N GLY A 304 7.25 -26.29 20.33
CA GLY A 304 7.27 -27.56 21.06
C GLY A 304 7.87 -27.43 22.47
N ALA A 305 8.93 -26.64 22.63
CA ALA A 305 9.58 -26.39 23.94
C ALA A 305 8.73 -25.51 24.87
N LEU A 306 8.01 -24.52 24.32
CA LEU A 306 7.17 -23.60 25.10
C LEU A 306 5.79 -24.20 25.41
N GLY A 307 5.28 -25.07 24.53
CA GLY A 307 3.99 -25.76 24.71
C GLY A 307 2.83 -24.80 24.95
N GLU A 308 1.95 -25.11 25.91
CA GLU A 308 0.77 -24.34 26.26
C GLU A 308 1.06 -22.94 26.85
N ARG A 309 2.33 -22.68 27.21
CA ARG A 309 2.75 -21.38 27.70
C ARG A 309 2.78 -20.31 26.61
N LEU A 310 2.74 -20.70 25.32
CA LEU A 310 2.86 -19.83 24.17
C LEU A 310 1.56 -19.80 23.37
N VAL A 311 1.14 -18.60 23.00
CA VAL A 311 0.13 -18.35 21.98
C VAL A 311 0.68 -17.36 20.95
N ILE A 312 0.51 -17.67 19.66
CA ILE A 312 0.87 -16.80 18.53
C ILE A 312 -0.42 -16.25 17.91
N LEU A 313 -0.56 -14.93 17.91
CA LEU A 313 -1.67 -14.21 17.30
C LEU A 313 -1.25 -13.62 15.95
N GLY A 314 -1.99 -13.89 14.87
CA GLY A 314 -1.68 -13.44 13.53
C GLY A 314 -2.79 -12.62 12.89
N HIS A 315 -2.50 -11.38 12.49
CA HIS A 315 -3.47 -10.53 11.80
C HIS A 315 -3.67 -10.99 10.34
N HIS A 316 -4.89 -10.85 9.81
CA HIS A 316 -5.22 -11.26 8.43
C HIS A 316 -4.35 -10.62 7.33
N TYR A 317 -3.74 -9.46 7.56
CA TYR A 317 -2.83 -8.81 6.60
C TYR A 317 -1.38 -9.30 6.68
N GLN A 318 -1.12 -10.27 7.54
CA GLN A 318 0.21 -10.84 7.70
C GLN A 318 0.54 -11.80 6.54
N ARG A 319 1.82 -12.04 6.34
CA ARG A 319 2.37 -13.02 5.38
C ARG A 319 1.85 -14.42 5.67
N ASP A 320 1.58 -15.20 4.63
CA ASP A 320 1.03 -16.55 4.79
C ASP A 320 2.00 -17.51 5.47
N ASP A 321 3.32 -17.37 5.21
CA ASP A 321 4.37 -18.14 5.87
C ASP A 321 4.39 -17.91 7.39
N VAL A 322 4.18 -16.68 7.85
CA VAL A 322 4.05 -16.33 9.28
C VAL A 322 2.73 -16.83 9.86
N LEU A 323 1.62 -16.62 9.13
CA LEU A 323 0.29 -17.05 9.56
C LEU A 323 0.16 -18.58 9.70
N ALA A 324 1.00 -19.36 8.99
CA ALA A 324 1.02 -20.81 9.12
C ALA A 324 1.31 -21.27 10.57
N PHE A 325 1.99 -20.44 11.36
CA PHE A 325 2.35 -20.72 12.75
C PHE A 325 1.44 -20.08 13.79
N ALA A 326 0.52 -19.19 13.36
CA ALA A 326 -0.43 -18.52 14.27
C ALA A 326 -1.47 -19.50 14.81
N ASP A 327 -1.65 -19.49 16.12
CA ASP A 327 -2.67 -20.29 16.82
C ASP A 327 -4.06 -19.67 16.66
N PHE A 328 -4.13 -18.33 16.67
CA PHE A 328 -5.34 -17.59 16.34
C PHE A 328 -5.08 -16.61 15.19
N ARG A 329 -6.03 -16.55 14.26
CA ARG A 329 -6.03 -15.61 13.15
C ARG A 329 -7.26 -14.73 13.22
N GLY A 330 -7.11 -13.43 12.96
CA GLY A 330 -8.24 -12.53 13.06
C GLY A 330 -7.95 -11.12 12.56
N ASP A 331 -9.00 -10.30 12.60
CA ASP A 331 -8.89 -8.85 12.56
C ASP A 331 -8.53 -8.30 13.96
N SER A 332 -8.35 -6.99 14.05
CA SER A 332 -7.92 -6.34 15.31
C SER A 332 -8.89 -6.60 16.47
N LEU A 333 -10.21 -6.68 16.23
CA LEU A 333 -11.19 -6.93 17.27
C LEU A 333 -11.12 -8.37 17.81
N LYS A 334 -11.09 -9.33 16.88
CA LYS A 334 -10.97 -10.75 17.24
C LYS A 334 -9.69 -11.01 18.02
N LEU A 335 -8.55 -10.52 17.52
CA LEU A 335 -7.25 -10.74 18.16
C LEU A 335 -7.15 -10.04 19.53
N ALA A 336 -7.78 -8.87 19.73
CA ALA A 336 -7.88 -8.24 21.03
C ALA A 336 -8.69 -9.10 22.03
N ARG A 337 -9.79 -9.73 21.58
CA ARG A 337 -10.56 -10.68 22.38
C ARG A 337 -9.78 -11.94 22.72
N ASP A 338 -9.11 -12.53 21.71
CA ASP A 338 -8.28 -13.72 21.90
C ASP A 338 -7.15 -13.47 22.90
N ALA A 339 -6.48 -12.29 22.79
CA ALA A 339 -5.44 -11.87 23.73
C ALA A 339 -5.96 -11.71 25.17
N ALA A 340 -7.15 -11.13 25.34
CA ALA A 340 -7.76 -10.96 26.66
C ALA A 340 -8.22 -12.29 27.31
N GLN A 341 -8.54 -13.30 26.49
CA GLN A 341 -9.10 -14.57 26.95
C GLN A 341 -8.03 -15.64 27.24
N THR A 342 -6.91 -15.62 26.52
CA THR A 342 -5.86 -16.64 26.67
C THR A 342 -5.26 -16.64 28.08
N ASP A 343 -4.88 -17.84 28.55
CA ASP A 343 -4.15 -18.03 29.82
C ASP A 343 -2.64 -18.31 29.58
N ALA A 344 -2.20 -18.26 28.33
CA ALA A 344 -0.79 -18.46 27.97
C ALA A 344 0.09 -17.40 28.62
N GLU A 345 1.23 -17.78 29.16
CA GLU A 345 2.23 -16.90 29.77
C GLU A 345 2.82 -15.92 28.75
N PHE A 346 3.02 -16.41 27.53
CA PHE A 346 3.63 -15.67 26.42
C PHE A 346 2.65 -15.50 25.26
N VAL A 347 2.42 -14.26 24.85
CA VAL A 347 1.59 -13.91 23.70
C VAL A 347 2.48 -13.26 22.66
N VAL A 348 2.81 -13.96 21.57
CA VAL A 348 3.57 -13.40 20.46
C VAL A 348 2.61 -12.84 19.43
N PHE A 349 2.64 -11.53 19.23
CA PHE A 349 1.71 -10.83 18.36
C PHE A 349 2.34 -10.54 16.98
N CYS A 350 1.97 -11.30 15.96
CA CYS A 350 2.35 -11.06 14.56
C CYS A 350 1.42 -10.03 13.92
N GLY A 351 1.62 -8.76 14.30
CA GLY A 351 0.88 -7.59 13.88
C GLY A 351 1.68 -6.32 14.16
N VAL A 352 1.16 -5.16 13.74
CA VAL A 352 1.83 -3.87 13.97
C VAL A 352 1.78 -3.45 15.44
N HIS A 353 2.67 -2.53 15.81
CA HIS A 353 2.97 -2.18 17.20
C HIS A 353 1.73 -1.88 18.06
N PHE A 354 0.79 -1.05 17.59
CA PHE A 354 -0.43 -0.71 18.35
C PHE A 354 -1.31 -1.93 18.69
N MET A 355 -1.23 -3.01 17.90
CA MET A 355 -1.95 -4.25 18.18
C MET A 355 -1.30 -5.01 19.34
N ALA A 356 0.03 -5.06 19.36
CA ALA A 356 0.78 -5.63 20.47
C ALA A 356 0.60 -4.81 21.76
N GLU A 357 0.60 -3.45 21.66
CA GLU A 357 0.23 -2.58 22.79
C GLU A 357 -1.19 -2.89 23.31
N THR A 358 -2.15 -3.08 22.40
CA THR A 358 -3.54 -3.42 22.78
C THR A 358 -3.59 -4.75 23.54
N ALA A 359 -2.84 -5.75 23.07
CA ALA A 359 -2.71 -7.02 23.78
C ALA A 359 -2.04 -6.84 25.15
N ALA A 360 -0.97 -6.05 25.25
CA ALA A 360 -0.26 -5.77 26.50
C ALA A 360 -1.16 -5.04 27.51
N ILE A 361 -1.98 -4.08 27.06
CA ILE A 361 -2.97 -3.39 27.93
C ILE A 361 -4.00 -4.38 28.46
N LEU A 362 -4.45 -5.35 27.67
CA LEU A 362 -5.47 -6.33 28.05
C LEU A 362 -4.88 -7.56 28.76
N ALA A 363 -3.56 -7.73 28.73
CA ALA A 363 -2.87 -8.86 29.35
C ALA A 363 -3.20 -9.03 30.84
N LYS A 364 -3.21 -10.28 31.29
CA LYS A 364 -3.38 -10.67 32.69
C LYS A 364 -2.05 -10.49 33.44
N ALA A 365 -2.11 -10.45 34.78
CA ALA A 365 -0.91 -10.38 35.60
C ALA A 365 0.00 -11.60 35.31
N GLY A 366 1.28 -11.35 35.00
CA GLY A 366 2.27 -12.39 34.68
C GLY A 366 2.26 -12.84 33.22
N GLN A 367 1.45 -12.27 32.37
CA GLN A 367 1.54 -12.48 30.91
C GLN A 367 2.52 -11.49 30.28
N HIS A 368 3.29 -11.97 29.32
CA HIS A 368 4.23 -11.19 28.53
C HIS A 368 3.78 -11.14 27.08
N VAL A 369 3.67 -9.94 26.52
CA VAL A 369 3.33 -9.74 25.11
C VAL A 369 4.59 -9.37 24.34
N LEU A 370 4.91 -10.13 23.28
CA LEU A 370 6.09 -9.93 22.48
C LEU A 370 5.70 -9.65 21.02
N SER A 371 6.49 -8.83 20.33
CA SER A 371 6.39 -8.58 18.89
C SER A 371 7.66 -9.08 18.19
N PRO A 372 7.54 -9.82 17.07
CA PRO A 372 8.71 -10.18 16.26
C PRO A 372 9.42 -8.97 15.65
N GLU A 373 8.71 -7.83 15.53
CA GLU A 373 9.25 -6.55 15.06
C GLU A 373 8.59 -5.40 15.81
N PRO A 374 9.12 -4.97 16.95
CA PRO A 374 8.57 -3.84 17.72
C PRO A 374 8.56 -2.52 16.93
N GLY A 375 9.44 -2.37 15.93
CA GLY A 375 9.51 -1.21 15.04
C GLY A 375 8.44 -1.19 13.93
N ALA A 376 7.62 -2.24 13.79
CA ALA A 376 6.53 -2.26 12.82
C ALA A 376 5.39 -1.34 13.27
N GLY A 377 5.52 -0.04 12.98
CA GLY A 377 4.54 1.01 13.29
C GLY A 377 3.29 0.95 12.41
N CYS A 378 2.46 1.97 12.51
CA CYS A 378 1.30 2.13 11.63
C CYS A 378 1.19 3.60 11.22
N TYR A 379 1.37 3.89 9.93
CA TYR A 379 1.28 5.25 9.38
C TYR A 379 0.01 5.98 9.83
N LEU A 380 -1.14 5.29 9.79
CA LEU A 380 -2.41 5.87 10.24
C LEU A 380 -2.39 6.21 11.73
N ALA A 381 -1.88 5.31 12.57
CA ALA A 381 -1.79 5.54 14.01
C ALA A 381 -0.93 6.76 14.34
N ASP A 382 0.15 6.97 13.58
CA ASP A 382 1.12 8.03 13.80
C ASP A 382 0.60 9.42 13.33
N THR A 383 -0.51 9.48 12.59
CA THR A 383 -1.11 10.77 12.17
C THR A 383 -1.78 11.52 13.32
N ALA A 384 -2.19 10.84 14.40
CA ALA A 384 -2.80 11.46 15.57
C ALA A 384 -1.89 11.31 16.79
N THR A 385 -1.09 12.34 17.05
CA THR A 385 -0.25 12.36 18.26
C THR A 385 -1.04 12.81 19.49
N PRO A 386 -0.63 12.39 20.70
CA PRO A 386 -1.27 12.82 21.96
C PRO A 386 -1.34 14.33 22.07
N GLU A 387 -0.28 15.04 21.73
CA GLU A 387 -0.17 16.50 21.81
C GLU A 387 -1.19 17.17 20.88
N ALA A 388 -1.25 16.73 19.62
CA ALA A 388 -2.14 17.32 18.62
C ALA A 388 -3.63 17.08 18.94
N VAL A 389 -3.99 15.90 19.46
CA VAL A 389 -5.37 15.63 19.90
C VAL A 389 -5.71 16.39 21.17
N GLN A 390 -4.75 16.58 22.07
CA GLN A 390 -4.91 17.40 23.26
C GLN A 390 -5.18 18.88 22.90
N GLU A 391 -4.49 19.44 21.89
CA GLU A 391 -4.75 20.78 21.37
C GLU A 391 -6.19 20.94 20.87
N VAL A 392 -6.72 19.94 20.14
CA VAL A 392 -8.13 19.93 19.73
C VAL A 392 -9.05 19.97 20.93
N TRP A 393 -8.77 19.16 21.94
CA TRP A 393 -9.58 19.06 23.15
C TRP A 393 -9.57 20.39 23.96
N GLU A 394 -8.40 21.00 24.10
CA GLU A 394 -8.25 22.31 24.75
C GLU A 394 -8.99 23.42 23.97
N ARG A 395 -9.01 23.33 22.64
CA ARG A 395 -9.81 24.23 21.82
C ARG A 395 -11.31 24.04 22.09
N LEU A 396 -11.80 22.80 22.18
CA LEU A 396 -13.19 22.51 22.54
C LEU A 396 -13.53 23.04 23.95
N SER A 397 -12.60 22.90 24.90
CA SER A 397 -12.74 23.43 26.26
C SER A 397 -12.83 24.97 26.26
N THR A 398 -11.96 25.63 25.50
CA THR A 398 -11.95 27.10 25.36
C THR A 398 -13.27 27.64 24.79
N GLU A 399 -13.92 26.88 23.92
CA GLU A 399 -15.24 27.21 23.36
C GLU A 399 -16.41 26.76 24.26
N GLY A 400 -16.12 26.11 25.41
CA GLY A 400 -17.12 25.58 26.32
C GLY A 400 -17.90 24.38 25.76
N LEU A 401 -17.28 23.60 24.87
CA LEU A 401 -17.92 22.51 24.13
C LEU A 401 -17.39 21.11 24.53
N GLU A 402 -16.34 20.99 25.33
CA GLU A 402 -15.72 19.71 25.68
C GLU A 402 -16.72 18.70 26.25
N ASP A 403 -17.63 19.16 27.11
CA ASP A 403 -18.68 18.32 27.70
C ASP A 403 -19.77 17.88 26.72
N THR A 404 -19.73 18.39 25.48
CA THR A 404 -20.67 18.00 24.42
C THR A 404 -20.10 16.97 23.47
N PHE A 405 -18.78 16.70 23.50
CA PHE A 405 -18.10 15.76 22.62
C PHE A 405 -17.69 14.49 23.35
N THR A 406 -17.94 13.33 22.76
CA THR A 406 -17.37 12.03 23.19
C THR A 406 -16.21 11.70 22.24
N PRO A 407 -14.98 11.50 22.74
CA PRO A 407 -13.87 11.09 21.89
C PRO A 407 -13.97 9.61 21.54
N ILE A 408 -13.75 9.29 20.28
CA ILE A 408 -13.67 7.93 19.76
C ILE A 408 -12.32 7.75 19.08
N THR A 409 -11.53 6.78 19.51
CA THR A 409 -10.34 6.41 18.79
C THR A 409 -10.52 5.09 18.06
N TYR A 410 -10.12 5.06 16.80
CA TYR A 410 -9.95 3.80 16.10
C TYR A 410 -8.81 3.01 16.75
N VAL A 411 -8.92 1.67 16.79
CA VAL A 411 -7.92 0.80 17.42
C VAL A 411 -6.52 0.99 16.85
N ASN A 412 -6.42 1.44 15.58
CA ASN A 412 -5.20 1.85 14.92
C ASN A 412 -4.71 3.20 15.46
N SER A 413 -4.31 3.20 16.71
CA SER A 413 -3.82 4.35 17.48
C SER A 413 -2.91 3.86 18.60
N SER A 414 -2.07 4.74 19.15
CA SER A 414 -1.17 4.41 20.28
C SER A 414 -1.94 4.13 21.57
N ALA A 415 -1.28 3.49 22.55
CA ALA A 415 -1.79 3.31 23.89
C ALA A 415 -2.21 4.65 24.55
N ALA A 416 -1.44 5.72 24.32
CA ALA A 416 -1.75 7.06 24.83
C ALA A 416 -3.07 7.62 24.29
N MET A 417 -3.39 7.39 23.01
CA MET A 417 -4.67 7.80 22.41
C MET A 417 -5.86 7.03 22.99
N LYS A 418 -5.68 5.74 23.23
CA LYS A 418 -6.69 4.91 23.93
C LYS A 418 -6.92 5.40 25.36
N ALA A 419 -5.83 5.74 26.06
CA ALA A 419 -5.89 6.32 27.41
C ALA A 419 -6.59 7.69 27.42
N PHE A 420 -6.32 8.54 26.42
CA PHE A 420 -7.03 9.81 26.26
C PHE A 420 -8.55 9.59 26.18
N CYS A 421 -9.01 8.65 25.36
CA CYS A 421 -10.43 8.30 25.31
C CYS A 421 -10.96 7.79 26.65
N GLY A 422 -10.22 6.95 27.35
CA GLY A 422 -10.61 6.43 28.66
C GLY A 422 -10.82 7.52 29.71
N ARG A 423 -9.89 8.49 29.79
CA ARG A 423 -9.95 9.64 30.70
C ARG A 423 -11.14 10.56 30.40
N ASN A 424 -11.45 10.78 29.14
CA ASN A 424 -12.46 11.74 28.70
C ASN A 424 -13.83 11.11 28.41
N GLY A 425 -14.11 9.91 28.96
CA GLY A 425 -15.40 9.25 28.81
C GLY A 425 -15.67 8.64 27.44
N GLY A 426 -14.63 8.49 26.61
CA GLY A 426 -14.70 7.97 25.26
C GLY A 426 -14.55 6.46 25.14
N VAL A 427 -14.40 5.97 23.93
CA VAL A 427 -14.36 4.55 23.56
C VAL A 427 -13.35 4.29 22.45
N VAL A 428 -12.81 3.07 22.40
CA VAL A 428 -12.08 2.55 21.22
C VAL A 428 -13.08 1.89 20.28
N CYS A 429 -12.85 1.97 18.97
CA CYS A 429 -13.61 1.19 18.00
C CYS A 429 -12.67 0.42 17.05
N THR A 430 -13.23 -0.51 16.30
CA THR A 430 -12.63 -1.18 15.16
C THR A 430 -13.51 -0.99 13.93
N SER A 431 -13.03 -1.32 12.74
CA SER A 431 -13.88 -1.29 11.54
C SER A 431 -15.12 -2.20 11.64
N GLY A 432 -15.04 -3.25 12.49
CA GLY A 432 -16.15 -4.19 12.71
C GLY A 432 -17.24 -3.69 13.64
N ASN A 433 -16.95 -2.74 14.54
CA ASN A 433 -17.92 -2.23 15.52
C ASN A 433 -18.04 -0.69 15.57
N ALA A 434 -17.46 0.02 14.58
CA ALA A 434 -17.47 1.50 14.54
C ALA A 434 -18.88 2.08 14.63
N GLU A 435 -19.87 1.46 13.99
CA GLU A 435 -21.27 1.90 14.05
C GLU A 435 -21.83 1.81 15.47
N LYS A 436 -21.58 0.71 16.18
CA LYS A 436 -22.00 0.56 17.57
C LYS A 436 -21.31 1.56 18.49
N ALA A 437 -20.01 1.79 18.26
CA ALA A 437 -19.22 2.76 19.02
C ALA A 437 -19.72 4.20 18.83
N ILE A 438 -20.04 4.61 17.60
CA ILE A 438 -20.61 5.93 17.32
C ILE A 438 -22.00 6.08 17.96
N ARG A 439 -22.88 5.08 17.80
CA ARG A 439 -24.21 5.08 18.47
C ARG A 439 -24.08 5.19 19.97
N TRP A 440 -23.17 4.42 20.59
CA TRP A 440 -22.90 4.47 22.00
C TRP A 440 -22.41 5.87 22.43
N ALA A 441 -21.45 6.45 21.70
CA ALA A 441 -20.87 7.75 22.01
C ALA A 441 -21.90 8.90 21.89
N LEU A 442 -22.76 8.86 20.88
CA LEU A 442 -23.87 9.81 20.72
C LEU A 442 -24.94 9.65 21.83
N GLY A 443 -25.03 8.46 22.44
CA GLY A 443 -25.84 8.26 23.63
C GLY A 443 -25.23 8.81 24.92
N GLN A 444 -23.91 9.08 24.93
CA GLN A 444 -23.23 9.73 26.07
C GLN A 444 -23.29 11.27 25.96
N ARG A 445 -22.93 11.79 24.78
CA ARG A 445 -22.92 13.23 24.48
C ARG A 445 -23.40 13.43 23.03
N PRO A 446 -23.96 14.61 22.69
CA PRO A 446 -24.59 14.84 21.38
C PRO A 446 -23.63 14.88 20.21
N ARG A 447 -22.32 14.93 20.44
CA ARG A 447 -21.27 15.12 19.43
C ARG A 447 -20.12 14.16 19.62
N ILE A 448 -19.34 13.93 18.57
CA ILE A 448 -18.17 13.04 18.62
C ILE A 448 -16.92 13.70 18.01
N LEU A 449 -15.77 13.41 18.62
CA LEU A 449 -14.45 13.63 18.04
C LEU A 449 -13.89 12.26 17.64
N PHE A 450 -13.70 12.02 16.35
CA PHE A 450 -13.28 10.74 15.79
C PHE A 450 -11.87 10.83 15.20
N PHE A 451 -10.97 9.98 15.65
CA PHE A 451 -9.59 9.89 15.20
C PHE A 451 -9.06 8.46 15.19
N PRO A 452 -7.95 8.10 14.48
CA PRO A 452 -7.26 8.96 13.53
C PRO A 452 -7.82 8.90 12.10
N ASP A 453 -8.71 7.96 11.73
CA ASP A 453 -9.13 7.70 10.36
C ASP A 453 -10.37 8.51 9.95
N GLN A 454 -10.18 9.47 9.03
CA GLN A 454 -11.28 10.31 8.54
C GLN A 454 -12.33 9.52 7.74
N HIS A 455 -11.89 8.51 6.97
CA HIS A 455 -12.79 7.77 6.08
C HIS A 455 -13.68 6.83 6.87
N LEU A 456 -13.12 6.04 7.81
CA LEU A 456 -13.90 5.20 8.70
C LEU A 456 -14.93 6.03 9.48
N GLY A 457 -14.51 7.15 10.06
CA GLY A 457 -15.39 8.04 10.80
C GLY A 457 -16.52 8.59 9.93
N ARG A 458 -16.18 9.18 8.78
CA ARG A 458 -17.13 9.77 7.83
C ARG A 458 -18.11 8.75 7.26
N ASN A 459 -17.61 7.64 6.74
CA ASN A 459 -18.43 6.62 6.10
C ASN A 459 -19.40 5.97 7.11
N THR A 460 -18.95 5.78 8.35
CA THR A 460 -19.80 5.23 9.41
C THR A 460 -20.85 6.24 9.88
N ALA A 461 -20.47 7.51 10.09
CA ALA A 461 -21.39 8.56 10.50
C ALA A 461 -22.48 8.81 9.44
N ARG A 462 -22.12 8.80 8.14
CA ARG A 462 -23.10 8.88 7.03
C ARG A 462 -24.12 7.75 7.07
N ARG A 463 -23.67 6.51 7.27
CA ARG A 463 -24.60 5.36 7.41
C ARG A 463 -25.55 5.50 8.57
N LEU A 464 -25.17 6.23 9.60
CA LEU A 464 -26.03 6.55 10.74
C LEU A 464 -26.96 7.73 10.49
N GLY A 465 -26.91 8.35 9.29
CA GLY A 465 -27.76 9.44 8.88
C GLY A 465 -27.26 10.83 9.29
N ILE A 466 -26.01 10.97 9.73
CA ILE A 466 -25.42 12.28 10.02
C ILE A 466 -25.06 12.94 8.68
N PRO A 467 -25.53 14.18 8.41
CA PRO A 467 -25.25 14.88 7.17
C PRO A 467 -23.76 15.27 7.05
N LEU A 468 -23.25 15.35 5.81
CA LEU A 468 -21.85 15.73 5.57
C LEU A 468 -21.53 17.14 6.03
N GLU A 469 -22.48 18.06 5.91
CA GLU A 469 -22.39 19.45 6.38
C GLU A 469 -22.21 19.59 7.89
N GLU A 470 -22.54 18.56 8.66
CA GLU A 470 -22.31 18.48 10.11
C GLU A 470 -21.00 17.75 10.46
N MET A 471 -20.22 17.33 9.46
CA MET A 471 -18.93 16.68 9.64
C MET A 471 -17.79 17.63 9.32
N LEU A 472 -17.05 18.01 10.34
CA LEU A 472 -15.91 18.92 10.23
C LEU A 472 -14.62 18.11 10.15
N LEU A 473 -13.88 18.24 9.04
CA LEU A 473 -12.50 17.73 8.96
C LEU A 473 -11.57 18.73 9.65
N TRP A 474 -10.84 18.26 10.67
CA TRP A 474 -9.89 19.12 11.39
C TRP A 474 -8.67 19.38 10.53
N ASP A 475 -8.25 20.63 10.42
CA ASP A 475 -6.99 21.02 9.79
C ASP A 475 -5.99 21.42 10.89
N PRO A 476 -4.91 20.65 11.15
CA PRO A 476 -3.93 21.00 12.17
C PRO A 476 -3.10 22.24 11.81
N HIS A 477 -3.04 22.64 10.53
CA HIS A 477 -2.27 23.80 10.07
C HIS A 477 -3.12 25.08 9.95
N GLY A 478 -4.43 24.95 9.92
CA GLY A 478 -5.39 26.03 9.85
C GLY A 478 -6.64 25.68 10.67
N PRO A 479 -6.58 25.73 12.01
CA PRO A 479 -7.69 25.24 12.83
C PRO A 479 -8.98 25.95 12.48
N PRO A 480 -10.11 25.23 12.42
CA PRO A 480 -11.40 25.75 12.00
C PRO A 480 -11.88 26.87 12.94
N GLY A 481 -12.63 27.81 12.38
CA GLY A 481 -13.24 28.87 13.17
C GLY A 481 -14.25 28.35 14.19
N ALA A 482 -14.46 29.09 15.28
CA ALA A 482 -15.36 28.72 16.38
C ALA A 482 -16.78 28.36 15.90
N GLU A 483 -17.31 29.08 14.89
CA GLU A 483 -18.64 28.80 14.35
C GLU A 483 -18.73 27.41 13.70
N ALA A 484 -17.73 27.02 12.90
CA ALA A 484 -17.69 25.69 12.28
C ALA A 484 -17.64 24.57 13.33
N ILE A 485 -16.87 24.79 14.41
CA ILE A 485 -16.80 23.84 15.54
C ILE A 485 -18.17 23.72 16.22
N ARG A 486 -18.90 24.84 16.44
CA ARG A 486 -20.22 24.83 17.08
C ARG A 486 -21.29 24.15 16.24
N GLN A 487 -21.18 24.19 14.92
CA GLN A 487 -22.13 23.55 14.00
C GLN A 487 -21.85 22.06 13.80
N ALA A 488 -20.63 21.60 14.06
CA ALA A 488 -20.24 20.21 13.82
C ALA A 488 -20.86 19.26 14.84
N SER A 489 -21.53 18.22 14.35
CA SER A 489 -21.91 17.02 15.12
C SER A 489 -20.77 16.01 15.22
N VAL A 490 -19.90 16.00 14.21
CA VAL A 490 -18.73 15.10 14.11
C VAL A 490 -17.49 15.91 13.73
N ILE A 491 -16.46 15.82 14.52
CA ILE A 491 -15.11 16.28 14.16
C ILE A 491 -14.29 15.07 13.76
N LEU A 492 -13.72 15.09 12.55
CA LEU A 492 -12.90 14.04 11.98
C LEU A 492 -11.44 14.47 11.96
N TRP A 493 -10.55 13.58 12.39
CA TRP A 493 -9.12 13.73 12.21
C TRP A 493 -8.70 13.47 10.77
N PRO A 494 -7.75 14.20 10.17
CA PRO A 494 -7.42 14.10 8.73
C PRO A 494 -6.56 12.87 8.34
N GLY A 495 -6.30 11.93 9.25
CA GLY A 495 -5.56 10.71 8.96
C GLY A 495 -6.31 9.77 8.01
N ALA A 496 -5.56 8.95 7.27
CA ALA A 496 -6.08 7.93 6.38
C ALA A 496 -5.11 6.75 6.27
N CYS A 497 -5.63 5.53 6.09
CA CYS A 497 -4.83 4.34 5.90
C CYS A 497 -4.16 4.35 4.51
N ASN A 498 -2.84 4.22 4.45
CA ASN A 498 -2.05 4.23 3.21
C ASN A 498 -2.34 3.04 2.27
N VAL A 499 -3.01 1.99 2.75
CA VAL A 499 -3.52 0.89 1.93
C VAL A 499 -4.85 1.27 1.30
N HIS A 500 -5.83 1.66 2.11
CA HIS A 500 -7.22 1.82 1.68
C HIS A 500 -7.45 3.12 0.90
N GLN A 501 -6.70 4.19 1.17
CA GLN A 501 -6.80 5.44 0.40
C GLN A 501 -6.29 5.33 -1.05
N ARG A 502 -5.65 4.20 -1.42
CA ARG A 502 -5.20 3.95 -2.81
C ARG A 502 -6.34 3.60 -3.75
N PHE A 503 -7.45 3.09 -3.23
CA PHE A 503 -8.60 2.75 -4.05
C PHE A 503 -9.30 4.02 -4.54
N ARG A 504 -9.75 3.98 -5.80
CA ARG A 504 -10.32 5.12 -6.50
C ARG A 504 -11.62 4.71 -7.23
N PRO A 505 -12.54 5.64 -7.51
CA PRO A 505 -13.73 5.39 -8.32
C PRO A 505 -13.43 4.72 -9.66
N GLU A 506 -12.32 5.12 -10.31
CA GLU A 506 -11.91 4.58 -11.60
C GLU A 506 -11.59 3.09 -11.55
N HIS A 507 -11.06 2.59 -10.40
CA HIS A 507 -10.82 1.16 -10.22
C HIS A 507 -12.14 0.37 -10.22
N VAL A 508 -13.21 0.93 -9.61
CA VAL A 508 -14.54 0.31 -9.61
C VAL A 508 -15.12 0.26 -11.01
N HIS A 509 -15.02 1.36 -11.75
CA HIS A 509 -15.49 1.41 -13.14
C HIS A 509 -14.71 0.46 -14.04
N ALA A 510 -13.38 0.47 -13.94
CA ALA A 510 -12.51 -0.39 -14.74
C ALA A 510 -12.75 -1.88 -14.48
N VAL A 511 -12.88 -2.30 -13.20
CA VAL A 511 -13.12 -3.71 -12.89
C VAL A 511 -14.50 -4.18 -13.37
N ARG A 512 -15.53 -3.33 -13.30
CA ARG A 512 -16.87 -3.67 -13.80
C ARG A 512 -16.91 -3.78 -15.34
N GLN A 513 -16.09 -3.01 -16.06
CA GLN A 513 -15.93 -3.15 -17.50
C GLN A 513 -15.19 -4.44 -17.87
N ARG A 514 -14.08 -4.72 -17.16
CA ARG A 514 -13.25 -5.91 -17.39
C ARG A 514 -13.94 -7.21 -16.99
N LEU A 515 -14.76 -7.19 -15.94
CA LEU A 515 -15.37 -8.37 -15.33
C LEU A 515 -16.87 -8.15 -15.14
N PRO A 516 -17.68 -8.30 -16.20
CA PRO A 516 -19.13 -8.06 -16.09
C PRO A 516 -19.79 -8.94 -15.02
N GLY A 517 -20.62 -8.31 -14.18
CA GLY A 517 -21.30 -8.99 -13.07
C GLY A 517 -20.44 -9.17 -11.81
N VAL A 518 -19.25 -8.56 -11.74
CA VAL A 518 -18.42 -8.55 -10.53
C VAL A 518 -19.11 -7.74 -9.42
N ARG A 519 -19.10 -8.29 -8.21
CA ARG A 519 -19.47 -7.56 -6.99
C ARG A 519 -18.22 -6.92 -6.37
N VAL A 520 -18.34 -5.66 -6.00
CA VAL A 520 -17.25 -4.89 -5.39
C VAL A 520 -17.46 -4.85 -3.89
N ALA A 521 -16.49 -5.38 -3.13
CA ALA A 521 -16.48 -5.34 -1.68
C ALA A 521 -15.26 -4.52 -1.19
N VAL A 522 -15.50 -3.51 -0.34
CA VAL A 522 -14.42 -2.60 0.11
C VAL A 522 -14.40 -2.46 1.63
N HIS A 523 -13.21 -2.15 2.14
CA HIS A 523 -13.04 -1.81 3.56
C HIS A 523 -13.58 -0.39 3.83
N PRO A 524 -14.20 -0.10 4.99
CA PRO A 524 -14.78 1.21 5.29
C PRO A 524 -13.76 2.35 5.46
N GLU A 525 -12.46 2.07 5.53
CA GLU A 525 -11.38 3.03 5.44
C GLU A 525 -11.09 3.52 4.01
N CYS A 526 -11.77 2.98 2.99
CA CYS A 526 -11.68 3.50 1.63
C CYS A 526 -12.31 4.89 1.52
N PRO A 527 -11.86 5.73 0.56
CA PRO A 527 -12.50 7.01 0.27
C PRO A 527 -14.02 6.85 0.06
N MET A 528 -14.76 7.87 0.48
CA MET A 528 -16.24 7.87 0.44
C MET A 528 -16.77 7.56 -0.94
N GLU A 529 -16.16 8.12 -1.98
CA GLU A 529 -16.55 7.96 -3.38
C GLU A 529 -16.39 6.49 -3.86
N VAL A 530 -15.45 5.77 -3.29
CA VAL A 530 -15.26 4.33 -3.55
C VAL A 530 -16.29 3.50 -2.81
N VAL A 531 -16.55 3.86 -1.55
CA VAL A 531 -17.58 3.20 -0.71
C VAL A 531 -18.97 3.38 -1.33
N ASP A 532 -19.28 4.55 -1.89
CA ASP A 532 -20.56 4.84 -2.55
C ASP A 532 -20.77 4.01 -3.84
N LEU A 533 -19.70 3.62 -4.49
CA LEU A 533 -19.75 2.79 -5.70
C LEU A 533 -19.69 1.28 -5.41
N ALA A 534 -19.30 0.89 -4.19
CA ALA A 534 -19.18 -0.52 -3.82
C ALA A 534 -20.56 -1.19 -3.62
N ASP A 535 -20.62 -2.48 -3.89
CA ASP A 535 -21.84 -3.29 -3.62
C ASP A 535 -21.89 -3.69 -2.13
N GLU A 536 -20.73 -3.85 -1.51
CA GLU A 536 -20.57 -4.23 -0.11
C GLU A 536 -19.47 -3.40 0.57
N THR A 537 -19.70 -3.04 1.83
CA THR A 537 -18.70 -2.35 2.66
C THR A 537 -18.67 -2.95 4.05
N GLY A 538 -17.51 -3.40 4.49
CA GLY A 538 -17.38 -4.02 5.81
C GLY A 538 -15.95 -4.27 6.24
N SER A 539 -15.78 -4.68 7.50
CA SER A 539 -14.48 -5.03 8.06
C SER A 539 -13.83 -6.21 7.32
N THR A 540 -12.56 -6.45 7.58
CA THR A 540 -11.83 -7.61 7.07
C THR A 540 -12.58 -8.92 7.32
N ALA A 541 -13.11 -9.14 8.53
CA ALA A 541 -13.89 -10.32 8.87
C ALA A 541 -15.21 -10.41 8.06
N HIS A 542 -15.86 -9.27 7.82
CA HIS A 542 -17.06 -9.22 6.98
C HIS A 542 -16.76 -9.62 5.53
N ILE A 543 -15.68 -9.07 4.95
CA ILE A 543 -15.25 -9.41 3.58
C ILE A 543 -14.95 -10.91 3.45
N ILE A 544 -14.24 -11.49 4.43
CA ILE A 544 -13.96 -12.93 4.47
C ILE A 544 -15.28 -13.71 4.48
N THR A 545 -16.22 -13.36 5.37
CA THR A 545 -17.52 -14.04 5.47
C THR A 545 -18.31 -13.95 4.17
N LEU A 546 -18.30 -12.80 3.49
CA LEU A 546 -18.97 -12.64 2.19
C LEU A 546 -18.44 -13.62 1.14
N VAL A 547 -17.12 -13.78 1.07
CA VAL A 547 -16.47 -14.69 0.13
C VAL A 547 -16.72 -16.15 0.52
N ASP A 548 -16.54 -16.50 1.81
CA ASP A 548 -16.70 -17.86 2.33
C ASP A 548 -18.14 -18.39 2.13
N THR A 549 -19.13 -17.50 2.19
CA THR A 549 -20.55 -17.88 2.06
C THR A 549 -21.11 -17.74 0.64
N ALA A 550 -20.33 -17.20 -0.28
CA ALA A 550 -20.76 -16.98 -1.65
C ALA A 550 -20.80 -18.31 -2.44
N PRO A 551 -21.76 -18.49 -3.36
CA PRO A 551 -21.84 -19.70 -4.18
C PRO A 551 -20.67 -19.80 -5.16
N PRO A 552 -20.30 -21.04 -5.60
CA PRO A 552 -19.34 -21.25 -6.67
C PRO A 552 -19.67 -20.43 -7.93
N GLY A 553 -18.65 -19.91 -8.61
CA GLY A 553 -18.81 -19.03 -9.76
C GLY A 553 -19.07 -17.56 -9.43
N SER A 554 -19.12 -17.19 -8.14
CA SER A 554 -19.19 -15.80 -7.71
C SER A 554 -17.96 -15.02 -8.18
N ARG A 555 -18.16 -13.70 -8.46
CA ARG A 555 -17.09 -12.78 -8.90
C ARG A 555 -16.96 -11.65 -7.93
N TRP A 556 -15.76 -11.44 -7.41
CA TRP A 556 -15.45 -10.42 -6.43
C TRP A 556 -14.28 -9.55 -6.84
N ALA A 557 -14.44 -8.23 -6.72
CA ALA A 557 -13.34 -7.27 -6.72
C ALA A 557 -13.23 -6.69 -5.31
N ILE A 558 -12.10 -6.94 -4.65
CA ILE A 558 -11.94 -6.65 -3.23
C ILE A 558 -10.98 -5.48 -3.03
N GLY A 559 -11.45 -4.42 -2.38
CA GLY A 559 -10.69 -3.21 -2.04
C GLY A 559 -10.19 -3.27 -0.60
N THR A 560 -9.13 -4.06 -0.37
CA THR A 560 -8.41 -4.14 0.89
C THR A 560 -6.97 -4.61 0.68
N GLU A 561 -6.25 -4.97 1.73
CA GLU A 561 -4.85 -5.41 1.69
C GLU A 561 -4.65 -6.65 0.81
N ALA A 562 -3.65 -6.60 -0.04
CA ALA A 562 -3.49 -7.54 -1.16
C ALA A 562 -3.23 -8.99 -0.75
N ARG A 563 -2.50 -9.25 0.36
CA ARG A 563 -2.26 -10.64 0.83
C ARG A 563 -3.55 -11.33 1.23
N LEU A 564 -4.47 -10.59 1.87
CA LEU A 564 -5.78 -11.15 2.15
C LEU A 564 -6.52 -11.52 0.87
N VAL A 565 -6.50 -10.65 -0.15
CA VAL A 565 -7.16 -10.91 -1.44
C VAL A 565 -6.57 -12.14 -2.12
N HIS A 566 -5.23 -12.24 -2.18
CA HIS A 566 -4.54 -13.41 -2.75
C HIS A 566 -4.85 -14.69 -1.98
N ARG A 567 -4.96 -14.62 -0.65
CA ARG A 567 -5.31 -15.78 0.17
C ARG A 567 -6.74 -16.25 -0.09
N LEU A 568 -7.68 -15.33 -0.18
CA LEU A 568 -9.06 -15.65 -0.51
C LEU A 568 -9.16 -16.29 -1.91
N GLN A 569 -8.43 -15.74 -2.89
CA GLN A 569 -8.34 -16.33 -4.23
C GLN A 569 -7.78 -17.76 -4.21
N ALA A 570 -6.75 -18.02 -3.42
CA ALA A 570 -6.16 -19.35 -3.29
C ALA A 570 -7.07 -20.34 -2.55
N GLN A 571 -7.86 -19.88 -1.57
CA GLN A 571 -8.79 -20.69 -0.79
C GLN A 571 -10.09 -21.00 -1.53
N HIS A 572 -10.49 -20.14 -2.47
CA HIS A 572 -11.73 -20.27 -3.22
C HIS A 572 -11.49 -20.32 -4.74
N PRO A 573 -10.79 -21.36 -5.25
CA PRO A 573 -10.50 -21.49 -6.68
C PRO A 573 -11.76 -21.62 -7.55
N GLU A 574 -12.90 -21.93 -6.95
CA GLU A 574 -14.23 -22.00 -7.60
C GLU A 574 -14.88 -20.63 -7.81
N GLN A 575 -14.29 -19.57 -7.26
CA GLN A 575 -14.75 -18.18 -7.39
C GLN A 575 -13.71 -17.35 -8.17
N GLU A 576 -14.14 -16.30 -8.84
CA GLU A 576 -13.24 -15.35 -9.49
C GLU A 576 -13.03 -14.13 -8.59
N ILE A 577 -11.92 -14.13 -7.83
CA ILE A 577 -11.59 -13.09 -6.86
C ILE A 577 -10.41 -12.28 -7.40
N VAL A 578 -10.55 -10.96 -7.45
CA VAL A 578 -9.49 -10.05 -7.92
C VAL A 578 -9.30 -8.88 -6.95
N SER A 579 -8.12 -8.28 -6.94
CA SER A 579 -7.93 -6.98 -6.29
C SER A 579 -8.71 -5.91 -7.04
N LEU A 580 -9.34 -4.98 -6.31
CA LEU A 580 -10.06 -3.85 -6.90
C LEU A 580 -9.13 -2.95 -7.72
N ALA A 581 -7.89 -2.75 -7.27
CA ALA A 581 -6.87 -2.00 -8.01
C ALA A 581 -5.94 -2.96 -8.77
N ASP A 582 -5.48 -2.54 -9.94
CA ASP A 582 -4.52 -3.31 -10.75
C ASP A 582 -3.15 -3.42 -10.06
N VAL A 583 -2.77 -2.40 -9.29
CA VAL A 583 -1.59 -2.43 -8.45
C VAL A 583 -1.97 -2.93 -7.05
N PRO A 584 -1.40 -4.04 -6.58
CA PRO A 584 -1.71 -4.58 -5.26
C PRO A 584 -1.37 -3.59 -4.14
N ALA A 585 -2.29 -3.45 -3.18
CA ALA A 585 -2.12 -2.58 -2.02
C ALA A 585 -1.64 -3.38 -0.80
N PHE A 586 -0.32 -3.46 -0.61
CA PHE A 586 0.30 -4.14 0.53
C PHE A 586 0.46 -3.21 1.74
N CYS A 587 0.29 -3.75 2.95
CA CYS A 587 0.64 -3.06 4.17
C CYS A 587 2.15 -3.21 4.44
N ARG A 588 2.88 -2.09 4.33
CA ARG A 588 4.35 -2.05 4.45
C ARG A 588 4.84 -2.58 5.79
N THR A 589 4.25 -2.10 6.86
CA THR A 589 4.71 -2.41 8.22
C THR A 589 4.37 -3.82 8.65
N MET A 590 3.23 -4.37 8.22
CA MET A 590 2.94 -5.81 8.39
C MET A 590 3.98 -6.70 7.69
N SER A 591 4.53 -6.25 6.56
CA SER A 591 5.55 -6.98 5.80
C SER A 591 6.89 -7.10 6.52
N GLN A 592 7.17 -6.24 7.50
CA GLN A 592 8.41 -6.25 8.28
C GLN A 592 8.51 -7.45 9.23
N ILE A 593 7.38 -8.08 9.56
CA ILE A 593 7.35 -9.29 10.37
C ILE A 593 7.57 -10.49 9.45
N THR A 594 8.77 -11.03 9.48
CA THR A 594 9.21 -12.16 8.66
C THR A 594 9.28 -13.44 9.48
N LEU A 595 9.37 -14.57 8.78
CA LEU A 595 9.54 -15.88 9.42
C LEU A 595 10.82 -15.95 10.24
N ASP A 596 11.92 -15.35 9.75
CA ASP A 596 13.20 -15.29 10.48
C ASP A 596 13.08 -14.50 11.78
N LYS A 597 12.37 -13.36 11.78
CA LYS A 597 12.14 -12.55 12.98
C LYS A 597 11.28 -13.29 14.00
N LEU A 598 10.21 -13.95 13.52
CA LEU A 598 9.37 -14.78 14.39
C LEU A 598 10.20 -15.94 15.00
N SER A 599 10.98 -16.64 14.19
CA SER A 599 11.90 -17.69 14.64
C SER A 599 12.86 -17.19 15.72
N HIS A 600 13.49 -16.02 15.48
CA HIS A 600 14.45 -15.42 16.40
C HIS A 600 13.83 -15.09 17.76
N VAL A 601 12.63 -14.48 17.78
CA VAL A 601 11.94 -14.16 19.04
C VAL A 601 11.56 -15.42 19.80
N LEU A 602 11.04 -16.44 19.11
CA LEU A 602 10.61 -17.68 19.76
C LEU A 602 11.78 -18.50 20.31
N GLU A 603 12.93 -18.51 19.62
CA GLU A 603 14.13 -19.19 20.13
C GLU A 603 14.70 -18.50 21.37
N ARG A 604 14.77 -17.17 21.39
CA ARG A 604 15.21 -16.42 22.56
C ARG A 604 14.25 -16.63 23.73
N LEU A 605 12.94 -16.64 23.44
CA LEU A 605 11.91 -16.91 24.43
C LEU A 605 12.04 -18.33 25.01
N ALA A 606 12.28 -19.35 24.18
CA ALA A 606 12.55 -20.71 24.62
C ALA A 606 13.84 -20.82 25.47
N GLY A 607 14.80 -19.92 25.21
CA GLY A 607 16.01 -19.73 26.03
C GLY A 607 15.80 -18.92 27.32
N GLY A 608 14.59 -18.45 27.60
CA GLY A 608 14.25 -17.67 28.79
C GLY A 608 14.45 -16.15 28.68
N GLU A 609 14.60 -15.63 27.44
CA GLU A 609 14.82 -14.20 27.18
C GLU A 609 13.57 -13.57 26.54
N LEU A 610 13.07 -12.47 27.11
CA LEU A 610 11.89 -11.71 26.63
C LEU A 610 12.27 -10.73 25.49
N ALA A 611 12.77 -11.26 24.38
CA ALA A 611 13.14 -10.44 23.22
C ALA A 611 11.90 -9.89 22.51
N GLY A 612 11.84 -8.57 22.30
CA GLY A 612 10.72 -7.91 21.63
C GLY A 612 9.48 -7.74 22.52
N GLU A 613 9.65 -7.75 23.85
CA GLU A 613 8.55 -7.48 24.79
C GLU A 613 7.98 -6.08 24.58
N VAL A 614 6.67 -5.98 24.55
CA VAL A 614 5.91 -4.74 24.41
C VAL A 614 5.25 -4.41 25.74
N THR A 615 5.63 -3.27 26.31
CA THR A 615 5.13 -2.80 27.60
C THR A 615 4.46 -1.44 27.46
N VAL A 616 3.45 -1.20 28.30
CA VAL A 616 2.77 0.10 28.41
C VAL A 616 2.83 0.53 29.89
N ASP A 617 3.17 1.79 30.15
CA ASP A 617 3.21 2.28 31.53
C ASP A 617 1.86 2.13 32.22
N ALA A 618 1.90 1.96 33.54
CA ALA A 618 0.73 1.55 34.33
C ALA A 618 -0.43 2.56 34.28
N GLU A 619 -0.14 3.86 34.22
CA GLU A 619 -1.17 4.90 34.13
C GLU A 619 -1.85 4.90 32.77
N THR A 620 -1.08 4.88 31.69
CA THR A 620 -1.57 4.78 30.32
C THR A 620 -2.37 3.49 30.14
N ALA A 621 -1.84 2.35 30.58
CA ALA A 621 -2.51 1.06 30.50
C ALA A 621 -3.86 1.06 31.24
N ARG A 622 -3.92 1.66 32.45
CA ARG A 622 -5.16 1.78 33.23
C ARG A 622 -6.27 2.48 32.43
N TRP A 623 -5.98 3.65 31.89
CA TRP A 623 -7.00 4.43 31.19
C TRP A 623 -7.32 3.87 29.81
N ALA A 624 -6.32 3.35 29.10
CA ALA A 624 -6.54 2.69 27.81
C ALA A 624 -7.43 1.44 27.97
N ARG A 625 -7.23 0.66 29.06
CA ARG A 625 -8.07 -0.49 29.39
C ARG A 625 -9.54 -0.10 29.54
N VAL A 626 -9.85 1.02 30.20
CA VAL A 626 -11.24 1.51 30.35
C VAL A 626 -11.91 1.72 28.98
N ALA A 627 -11.21 2.32 28.01
CA ALA A 627 -11.76 2.56 26.69
C ALA A 627 -11.87 1.26 25.84
N LEU A 628 -10.90 0.34 26.02
CA LEU A 628 -10.91 -0.97 25.37
C LEU A 628 -11.99 -1.91 25.91
N GLU A 629 -12.21 -1.93 27.23
CA GLU A 629 -13.29 -2.73 27.84
C GLU A 629 -14.67 -2.26 27.38
N ARG A 630 -14.87 -0.95 27.21
CA ARG A 630 -16.08 -0.42 26.57
C ARG A 630 -16.23 -0.93 25.12
N MET A 631 -15.13 -0.94 24.35
CA MET A 631 -15.13 -1.49 22.98
C MET A 631 -15.51 -2.98 22.96
N LEU A 632 -14.96 -3.76 23.89
CA LEU A 632 -15.21 -5.21 23.97
C LEU A 632 -16.64 -5.55 24.40
N ALA A 633 -17.29 -4.64 25.14
CA ALA A 633 -18.69 -4.77 25.58
C ALA A 633 -19.72 -4.41 24.49
N LEU A 634 -19.30 -3.73 23.41
CA LEU A 634 -20.14 -3.37 22.26
C LEU A 634 -20.21 -4.50 21.23
#